data_11ada7d39bdff86664d7989b965e749a
#
_entry.id   11ada7d39bdff86664d7989b965e749a
#
_cell.length_a   1.000
_cell.length_b   1.000
_cell.length_c   1.000
_cell.angle_alpha   90.00
_cell.angle_beta   90.00
_cell.angle_gamma   90.00
#
_symmetry.space_group_name_H-M   'P 1'
#
loop_
_entity.id
_entity.type
_entity.pdbx_description
1 polymer ?
#
loop_
_entity_poly.entity_id
_entity_poly.type
_entity_poly.pdbx_seq_one_letter_code
_entity_poly.pdbx_strand_id
1 'polypeptide(L)'
;MGRHGMPNDPQHDPRHKHHNGRRVRQQDAYEDDYEEWLDQADYVEDQADDIDDTDAADSDYDDYAYADYIDDADEAWDEDDEWDDEDEWDEPVEWGEAPKKIKTPSGRATMLKLSVRSIMAHKLRLLLSVVAVMLGTAFVAGSMMFTASLNAVFDSTVEDTFAGVDAVITPDPAAIMAEVAQNPDAADSLGGIRRSLLDELRNDPEIKNVVIQDGVRLMLADANRKPFQTRNGRVRVVPWYDENSAVGVGNRLITGSLPENPDQVLLNKQAAQTYNIRVGDTVVVIDPQNQRNMTVTGIFAPAKASAELGANITLAIPEADFLDQYTDGKTVKSLAVSGNTKHGAELVDYLKGKYQGVKYQLGSELAAELNGAIRDGLKFINYFLVAFGLIALLVGTFIIANTFAMIVAQRLQEFALLRALGVSRLQLTTSVIIEAFLVGLIGSGTGIGAGMGLVRGIQFALKYFNMSIPEVGLGLTTTSVVGPLVLGVLVTLMSAWSPARRAGAVHPVEAMRSTETAAESPLKLRTFLGLVLLAAGGAAAAAAVRVSIADYDTQTRALAVGAGAVLVTIGVFMVAPALSILVVGIIGRLLGLPFRAVGKLAATNSRRNPRRTATTAFALTLGVALVTTIGMLAASMQQSVKDLVSSGVRADYVLSSPGDGRFPIPDDAVQKVRETAGVGEITGFSRVPVSVGVTPDSFMVANGMAKTLVADNDLTKTLELEGVSGSMNLADPNVFVAFDDYAHKQGWKVGDMVPVKNLAGDDVVEAKLIGTYEENQVIGDVVLSASTVANTPYAREQVLTWLMVVGNGEVSKEQLRANLQAAVADYLVVQVQDRQEYAGERAAMINQMLYILYALLALSVLVATLGIVNTLALNVIERRQEIGMLRAVGMQRRQIRLLITIESVQIALFGAAVGIGVGVGLGWAFLKVLAGEGLSALVIPWPQLGWMFGASAVVGVIAALWPASRAAKTPPLDAIAH
;
A
#
# COMPACT_ATOMS: atom_id res chain seq x y z
N MET A 1 -15.41 5.86 62.03
CA MET A 1 -16.08 7.05 62.57
C MET A 1 -16.34 7.99 61.41
N GLY A 2 -17.45 8.12 60.91
CA GLY A 2 -18.77 8.58 61.28
C GLY A 2 -19.09 9.61 60.21
N ARG A 3 -20.00 9.33 59.29
CA ARG A 3 -21.45 9.49 59.23
C ARG A 3 -21.95 10.91 58.88
N HIS A 4 -22.81 10.91 57.83
CA HIS A 4 -23.99 11.72 57.56
C HIS A 4 -23.78 12.80 56.48
N GLY A 5 -24.66 12.99 55.53
CA GLY A 5 -25.96 12.43 55.23
C GLY A 5 -26.52 13.14 53.97
N MET A 6 -27.26 12.41 53.19
CA MET A 6 -28.29 12.90 52.23
C MET A 6 -29.43 13.55 52.94
N PRO A 7 -30.38 14.33 52.35
CA PRO A 7 -31.46 13.72 51.59
C PRO A 7 -32.12 14.53 50.42
N ASN A 8 -32.78 13.78 49.58
CA ASN A 8 -34.17 13.79 49.13
C ASN A 8 -34.61 14.48 47.85
N ASP A 9 -34.99 13.58 46.98
CA ASP A 9 -36.08 13.61 45.97
C ASP A 9 -37.45 13.99 46.57
N PRO A 10 -38.49 14.50 45.84
CA PRO A 10 -39.44 13.57 45.25
C PRO A 10 -40.13 13.98 43.91
N GLN A 11 -40.34 12.94 43.06
CA GLN A 11 -41.59 12.45 42.49
C GLN A 11 -42.70 13.44 42.02
N HIS A 12 -43.14 13.26 40.76
CA HIS A 12 -44.48 12.81 40.40
C HIS A 12 -44.67 12.60 38.89
N ASP A 13 -44.96 11.35 38.49
CA ASP A 13 -45.78 10.91 37.39
C ASP A 13 -47.23 10.75 37.96
N PRO A 14 -48.39 10.68 37.26
CA PRO A 14 -48.67 10.03 36.00
C PRO A 14 -49.89 10.50 35.13
N ARG A 15 -49.95 9.87 33.90
CA ARG A 15 -51.15 9.37 33.18
C ARG A 15 -52.25 10.33 32.64
N HIS A 16 -52.59 10.23 31.39
CA HIS A 16 -53.71 9.68 30.65
C HIS A 16 -54.05 10.39 29.33
N LYS A 17 -54.15 9.55 28.30
CA LYS A 17 -55.23 9.32 27.29
C LYS A 17 -55.64 10.39 26.26
N HIS A 18 -55.54 9.88 25.01
CA HIS A 18 -56.49 9.92 23.87
C HIS A 18 -56.97 11.28 23.28
N HIS A 19 -56.80 11.53 22.03
CA HIS A 19 -57.63 11.33 20.86
C HIS A 19 -57.17 12.13 19.65
N ASN A 20 -57.11 11.39 18.52
CA ASN A 20 -57.58 11.70 17.15
C ASN A 20 -57.59 13.17 16.65
N GLY A 21 -56.94 13.32 15.48
CA GLY A 21 -57.67 14.01 14.46
C GLY A 21 -56.92 14.92 13.52
N ARG A 22 -56.79 14.44 12.24
CA ARG A 22 -56.79 15.21 10.98
C ARG A 22 -55.56 16.05 10.58
N ARG A 23 -54.84 15.48 9.58
CA ARG A 23 -54.58 16.03 8.23
C ARG A 23 -54.74 17.56 8.11
N VAL A 24 -53.65 18.22 7.67
CA VAL A 24 -53.64 19.08 6.49
C VAL A 24 -52.19 19.16 5.98
N ARG A 25 -52.07 18.97 4.64
CA ARG A 25 -50.98 19.10 3.74
C ARG A 25 -50.15 20.39 3.90
N GLN A 26 -48.84 20.26 3.72
CA GLN A 26 -48.04 21.12 2.84
C GLN A 26 -46.87 20.27 2.35
N GLN A 27 -47.05 19.64 1.18
CA GLN A 27 -46.09 19.36 0.19
C GLN A 27 -45.93 20.67 -0.58
N ASP A 28 -44.77 20.81 -1.14
CA ASP A 28 -44.32 21.64 -2.28
C ASP A 28 -43.15 22.57 -1.87
N ALA A 29 -41.99 22.13 -2.21
CA ALA A 29 -40.92 22.85 -2.88
C ALA A 29 -39.60 22.15 -2.64
N TYR A 30 -39.18 21.37 -3.60
CA TYR A 30 -37.77 21.06 -3.98
C TYR A 30 -37.75 19.73 -4.75
N GLU A 31 -38.40 19.73 -5.90
CA GLU A 31 -38.15 18.78 -6.98
C GLU A 31 -38.38 19.57 -8.27
N ASP A 32 -37.39 20.24 -8.77
CA ASP A 32 -37.23 20.73 -10.15
C ASP A 32 -35.76 21.19 -10.25
N ASP A 33 -34.90 20.31 -10.74
CA ASP A 33 -33.58 20.61 -11.36
C ASP A 33 -32.80 19.31 -11.62
N TYR A 34 -33.45 18.28 -12.25
CA TYR A 34 -32.72 17.08 -12.67
C TYR A 34 -33.19 16.46 -13.99
N GLU A 35 -33.85 17.23 -14.87
CA GLU A 35 -34.27 16.74 -16.20
C GLU A 35 -33.90 17.68 -17.37
N GLU A 36 -32.72 18.26 -17.36
CA GLU A 36 -32.27 19.07 -18.52
C GLU A 36 -30.86 18.76 -19.01
N TRP A 37 -30.43 17.47 -18.95
CA TRP A 37 -29.11 17.03 -19.46
C TRP A 37 -29.12 15.69 -20.20
N LEU A 38 -30.23 15.32 -20.86
CA LEU A 38 -30.31 14.08 -21.66
C LEU A 38 -30.83 14.25 -23.09
N ASP A 39 -30.74 15.45 -23.69
CA ASP A 39 -31.11 15.66 -25.11
C ASP A 39 -30.05 16.47 -25.84
N GLN A 40 -28.85 15.94 -25.99
CA GLN A 40 -27.91 16.37 -27.04
C GLN A 40 -26.81 15.30 -27.27
N ALA A 41 -27.19 14.16 -27.82
CA ALA A 41 -26.27 13.25 -28.47
C ALA A 41 -26.99 12.35 -29.46
N ASP A 42 -27.53 12.97 -30.52
CA ASP A 42 -27.84 12.29 -31.78
C ASP A 42 -27.66 13.33 -32.88
N TYR A 43 -26.67 13.17 -33.67
CA TYR A 43 -26.48 13.55 -35.06
C TYR A 43 -24.97 13.63 -35.33
N VAL A 44 -24.41 12.64 -35.92
CA VAL A 44 -23.68 12.66 -37.20
C VAL A 44 -23.28 11.21 -37.50
N GLU A 45 -24.07 10.58 -38.31
CA GLU A 45 -23.74 9.48 -39.20
C GLU A 45 -23.47 10.05 -40.60
N ASP A 46 -22.67 9.32 -41.35
CA ASP A 46 -22.37 9.43 -42.79
C ASP A 46 -21.23 10.35 -43.24
N GLN A 47 -20.18 9.76 -43.66
CA GLN A 47 -19.80 9.54 -45.04
C GLN A 47 -18.55 8.68 -45.17
N ALA A 48 -18.82 7.62 -45.90
CA ALA A 48 -17.88 6.67 -46.47
C ALA A 48 -17.15 7.30 -47.67
N ASP A 49 -16.16 6.63 -48.06
CA ASP A 49 -15.82 6.09 -49.40
C ASP A 49 -14.35 6.25 -49.76
N ASP A 50 -13.85 5.11 -50.14
CA ASP A 50 -12.91 4.77 -51.22
C ASP A 50 -11.54 5.47 -51.33
N ILE A 51 -10.57 4.60 -51.43
CA ILE A 51 -9.53 4.49 -52.49
C ILE A 51 -8.57 3.32 -52.05
N ASP A 52 -8.74 2.21 -52.63
CA ASP A 52 -8.06 1.43 -53.70
C ASP A 52 -6.54 1.53 -53.82
N ASP A 53 -6.01 0.33 -53.84
CA ASP A 53 -4.93 -0.27 -54.63
C ASP A 53 -3.49 0.27 -54.60
N THR A 54 -2.60 -0.65 -54.43
CA THR A 54 -1.61 -1.26 -55.30
C THR A 54 -0.22 -1.44 -54.71
N ASP A 55 0.26 -2.65 -55.03
CA ASP A 55 1.61 -3.10 -55.38
C ASP A 55 2.69 -3.21 -54.25
N ALA A 56 3.01 -4.41 -53.95
CA ALA A 56 3.91 -5.38 -54.67
C ALA A 56 5.37 -5.31 -54.20
N ALA A 57 5.88 -6.50 -54.08
CA ALA A 57 7.23 -6.98 -54.28
C ALA A 57 8.03 -7.37 -53.03
N ASP A 58 8.15 -8.66 -52.88
CA ASP A 58 9.33 -9.52 -53.12
C ASP A 58 10.51 -9.32 -52.15
N SER A 59 10.81 -10.40 -51.50
CA SER A 59 12.05 -11.22 -51.58
C SER A 59 12.14 -12.20 -50.39
N ASP A 60 11.97 -13.46 -50.67
CA ASP A 60 13.02 -14.50 -50.72
C ASP A 60 14.04 -14.50 -49.60
N TYR A 61 14.05 -15.62 -48.87
CA TYR A 61 15.21 -16.53 -48.72
C TYR A 61 14.87 -17.63 -47.70
N ASP A 62 14.73 -18.83 -48.28
CA ASP A 62 15.43 -20.11 -48.12
C ASP A 62 15.59 -20.65 -46.67
N ASP A 63 14.96 -21.80 -46.49
CA ASP A 63 15.55 -23.16 -46.50
C ASP A 63 16.43 -23.47 -45.28
N TYR A 64 16.07 -24.49 -44.56
CA TYR A 64 16.85 -25.70 -44.33
C TYR A 64 16.01 -26.80 -43.68
N ALA A 65 15.82 -27.85 -44.45
CA ALA A 65 15.40 -29.19 -44.08
C ALA A 65 16.48 -29.93 -43.28
N TYR A 66 16.06 -30.90 -42.47
CA TYR A 66 16.72 -32.16 -42.19
C TYR A 66 15.63 -33.06 -41.55
N ALA A 67 15.12 -33.95 -42.15
CA ALA A 67 15.22 -35.34 -42.63
C ALA A 67 15.99 -36.29 -41.70
N ASP A 68 15.28 -37.44 -41.52
CA ASP A 68 15.74 -38.80 -41.34
C ASP A 68 16.30 -39.26 -39.98
N TYR A 69 15.65 -40.32 -39.50
CA TYR A 69 16.10 -41.72 -39.33
C TYR A 69 14.93 -42.54 -38.74
N ILE A 70 14.23 -43.41 -39.44
CA ILE A 70 14.36 -44.87 -39.82
C ILE A 70 15.16 -45.67 -38.75
N ASP A 71 14.50 -46.66 -38.13
CA ASP A 71 14.67 -48.10 -38.35
C ASP A 71 13.84 -48.92 -37.34
N ASP A 72 13.02 -49.77 -37.85
CA ASP A 72 12.97 -51.25 -37.87
C ASP A 72 13.01 -51.98 -36.51
N ALA A 73 11.99 -52.74 -36.27
CA ALA A 73 12.09 -54.15 -35.94
C ALA A 73 10.70 -54.84 -36.05
N ASP A 74 10.61 -55.57 -37.10
CA ASP A 74 9.73 -56.78 -37.30
C ASP A 74 9.81 -57.69 -36.10
N GLU A 75 8.70 -58.35 -35.78
CA GLU A 75 8.62 -59.83 -35.60
C GLU A 75 7.18 -60.28 -35.71
N ALA A 76 7.00 -61.11 -36.72
CA ALA A 76 5.87 -61.93 -37.04
C ALA A 76 5.71 -63.08 -36.03
N TRP A 77 4.51 -63.51 -35.80
CA TRP A 77 4.15 -64.90 -35.53
C TRP A 77 2.82 -65.18 -36.23
N ASP A 78 2.97 -66.02 -37.29
CA ASP A 78 1.94 -66.88 -37.85
C ASP A 78 1.61 -67.98 -36.87
N GLU A 79 0.38 -68.47 -36.90
CA GLU A 79 0.01 -69.85 -37.03
C GLU A 79 -1.52 -70.02 -36.88
N ASP A 80 -2.08 -70.33 -37.96
CA ASP A 80 -3.13 -71.32 -38.28
C ASP A 80 -3.77 -72.01 -37.06
N ASP A 81 -5.09 -72.04 -37.10
CA ASP A 81 -5.90 -73.28 -36.87
C ASP A 81 -7.30 -73.08 -37.49
N GLU A 82 -7.50 -73.86 -38.59
CA GLU A 82 -8.74 -74.24 -39.22
C GLU A 82 -9.59 -75.04 -38.23
N TRP A 83 -10.91 -74.81 -38.13
CA TRP A 83 -11.93 -75.73 -37.91
C TRP A 83 -13.17 -75.35 -38.73
N ASP A 84 -13.36 -76.16 -39.76
CA ASP A 84 -14.62 -76.43 -40.45
C ASP A 84 -15.70 -76.85 -39.43
N ASP A 85 -16.91 -76.37 -39.62
CA ASP A 85 -18.07 -77.18 -39.71
C ASP A 85 -19.28 -76.38 -40.23
N GLU A 86 -19.80 -76.94 -41.35
CA GLU A 86 -21.04 -76.61 -41.99
C GLU A 86 -22.21 -76.89 -41.02
N ASP A 87 -23.21 -75.99 -41.01
CA ASP A 87 -24.60 -76.48 -41.16
C ASP A 87 -25.56 -75.28 -41.43
N GLU A 88 -26.23 -75.44 -42.54
CA GLU A 88 -27.47 -74.98 -43.12
C GLU A 88 -28.44 -74.31 -42.10
N TRP A 89 -28.92 -73.13 -42.41
CA TRP A 89 -30.35 -72.78 -42.42
C TRP A 89 -30.61 -71.52 -43.22
N ASP A 90 -31.01 -71.59 -44.41
CA ASP A 90 -31.70 -70.58 -45.23
C ASP A 90 -33.05 -70.16 -44.61
N GLU A 91 -33.21 -68.89 -44.36
CA GLU A 91 -34.43 -68.06 -44.62
C GLU A 91 -34.18 -66.60 -44.63
N PRO A 92 -34.60 -65.80 -45.62
CA PRO A 92 -34.37 -64.38 -45.70
C PRO A 92 -35.37 -63.57 -44.83
N VAL A 93 -34.93 -63.00 -43.80
CA VAL A 93 -35.69 -62.01 -43.06
C VAL A 93 -35.62 -60.62 -43.76
N GLU A 94 -36.73 -60.16 -44.30
CA GLU A 94 -36.91 -58.81 -44.83
C GLU A 94 -36.58 -57.80 -43.73
N TRP A 95 -35.46 -57.13 -43.87
CA TRP A 95 -35.12 -55.96 -43.04
C TRP A 95 -35.84 -54.71 -43.54
N GLY A 96 -36.84 -54.33 -42.77
CA GLY A 96 -37.48 -53.01 -42.95
C GLY A 96 -36.50 -51.89 -42.92
N GLU A 97 -36.87 -50.76 -43.55
CA GLU A 97 -36.09 -49.51 -43.78
C GLU A 97 -35.04 -49.20 -42.75
N ALA A 98 -33.85 -48.95 -43.19
CA ALA A 98 -32.72 -48.48 -42.34
C ALA A 98 -33.15 -47.27 -41.49
N PRO A 99 -32.95 -47.33 -40.16
CA PRO A 99 -33.30 -46.18 -39.31
C PRO A 99 -32.55 -44.93 -39.76
N LYS A 100 -33.29 -43.85 -40.00
CA LYS A 100 -32.76 -42.50 -40.29
C LYS A 100 -31.58 -42.21 -39.36
N LYS A 101 -30.42 -41.91 -39.91
CA LYS A 101 -29.22 -41.49 -39.17
C LYS A 101 -29.64 -40.37 -38.20
N ILE A 102 -29.82 -40.69 -36.93
CA ILE A 102 -29.94 -39.72 -35.85
C ILE A 102 -28.61 -38.99 -35.86
N LYS A 103 -28.63 -37.68 -36.19
CA LYS A 103 -27.47 -36.80 -36.01
C LYS A 103 -27.07 -36.87 -34.55
N THR A 104 -26.05 -37.65 -34.23
CA THR A 104 -25.45 -37.67 -32.91
C THR A 104 -24.88 -36.27 -32.66
N PRO A 105 -25.39 -35.57 -31.64
CA PRO A 105 -24.82 -34.26 -31.32
C PRO A 105 -23.32 -34.44 -31.09
N SER A 106 -22.52 -33.55 -31.63
CA SER A 106 -21.06 -33.63 -31.51
C SER A 106 -20.71 -33.87 -30.04
N GLY A 107 -19.82 -34.82 -29.74
CA GLY A 107 -19.54 -35.23 -28.36
C GLY A 107 -19.11 -34.08 -27.44
N ARG A 108 -18.66 -32.97 -28.02
CA ARG A 108 -18.34 -31.72 -27.31
C ARG A 108 -19.58 -30.98 -26.76
N ALA A 109 -20.67 -30.91 -27.55
CA ALA A 109 -21.90 -30.24 -27.11
C ALA A 109 -22.62 -31.05 -25.99
N THR A 110 -22.53 -32.37 -26.05
CA THR A 110 -23.07 -33.27 -25.02
C THR A 110 -22.31 -33.12 -23.71
N MET A 111 -20.98 -33.03 -23.78
CA MET A 111 -20.14 -32.82 -22.59
C MET A 111 -20.37 -31.45 -21.94
N LEU A 112 -20.54 -30.38 -22.71
CA LEU A 112 -20.88 -29.06 -22.19
C LEU A 112 -22.24 -29.05 -21.47
N LYS A 113 -23.27 -29.70 -22.06
CA LYS A 113 -24.59 -29.85 -21.42
C LYS A 113 -24.50 -30.67 -20.12
N LEU A 114 -23.71 -31.72 -20.09
CA LEU A 114 -23.49 -32.55 -18.91
C LEU A 114 -22.79 -31.76 -17.80
N SER A 115 -21.76 -31.00 -18.14
CA SER A 115 -21.04 -30.13 -17.20
C SER A 115 -21.93 -29.04 -16.61
N VAL A 116 -22.73 -28.34 -17.43
CA VAL A 116 -23.68 -27.33 -16.98
C VAL A 116 -24.77 -27.90 -16.08
N ARG A 117 -25.31 -29.10 -16.42
CA ARG A 117 -26.34 -29.77 -15.61
C ARG A 117 -25.78 -30.26 -14.27
N SER A 118 -24.55 -30.72 -14.25
CA SER A 118 -23.81 -31.10 -13.04
C SER A 118 -23.58 -29.89 -12.12
N ILE A 119 -23.22 -28.73 -12.69
CA ILE A 119 -23.11 -27.46 -11.99
C ILE A 119 -24.42 -27.09 -11.27
N MET A 120 -25.54 -27.23 -11.96
CA MET A 120 -26.86 -26.89 -11.38
C MET A 120 -27.32 -27.87 -10.29
N ALA A 121 -26.88 -29.12 -10.32
CA ALA A 121 -27.22 -30.12 -9.31
C ALA A 121 -26.50 -29.86 -7.96
N HIS A 122 -25.31 -29.23 -7.97
CA HIS A 122 -24.48 -29.06 -6.77
C HIS A 122 -24.21 -27.60 -6.42
N LYS A 123 -25.23 -26.73 -6.49
CA LYS A 123 -25.14 -25.24 -6.35
C LYS A 123 -24.32 -24.75 -5.16
N LEU A 124 -24.48 -25.37 -3.98
CA LEU A 124 -23.83 -24.89 -2.76
C LEU A 124 -22.30 -25.11 -2.75
N ARG A 125 -21.83 -26.23 -3.32
CA ARG A 125 -20.39 -26.55 -3.38
C ARG A 125 -19.69 -25.69 -4.39
N LEU A 126 -20.32 -25.48 -5.54
CA LEU A 126 -19.81 -24.57 -6.56
C LEU A 126 -19.76 -23.13 -6.08
N LEU A 127 -20.77 -22.70 -5.32
CA LEU A 127 -20.76 -21.38 -4.69
C LEU A 127 -19.50 -21.17 -3.83
N LEU A 128 -19.10 -22.16 -3.03
CA LEU A 128 -17.91 -22.08 -2.20
C LEU A 128 -16.61 -22.00 -3.03
N SER A 129 -16.55 -22.74 -4.16
CA SER A 129 -15.43 -22.64 -5.10
C SER A 129 -15.38 -21.27 -5.79
N VAL A 130 -16.53 -20.77 -6.25
CA VAL A 130 -16.67 -19.44 -6.85
C VAL A 130 -16.26 -18.35 -5.86
N VAL A 131 -16.69 -18.45 -4.60
CA VAL A 131 -16.30 -17.48 -3.54
C VAL A 131 -14.79 -17.53 -3.29
N ALA A 132 -14.17 -18.70 -3.31
CA ALA A 132 -12.71 -18.81 -3.14
C ALA A 132 -11.94 -18.12 -4.29
N VAL A 133 -12.37 -18.35 -5.55
CA VAL A 133 -11.81 -17.67 -6.73
C VAL A 133 -12.09 -16.17 -6.67
N MET A 134 -13.33 -15.80 -6.34
CA MET A 134 -13.77 -14.41 -6.20
C MET A 134 -12.88 -13.64 -5.23
N LEU A 135 -12.60 -14.20 -4.05
CA LEU A 135 -11.79 -13.50 -3.03
C LEU A 135 -10.33 -13.35 -3.46
N GLY A 136 -9.72 -14.41 -4.03
CA GLY A 136 -8.35 -14.31 -4.55
C GLY A 136 -8.23 -13.27 -5.68
N THR A 137 -9.15 -13.30 -6.64
CA THR A 137 -9.17 -12.35 -7.75
C THR A 137 -9.60 -10.95 -7.33
N ALA A 138 -10.49 -10.80 -6.33
CA ALA A 138 -10.90 -9.51 -5.77
C ALA A 138 -9.72 -8.77 -5.16
N PHE A 139 -8.84 -9.48 -4.46
CA PHE A 139 -7.65 -8.89 -3.87
C PHE A 139 -6.66 -8.41 -4.95
N VAL A 140 -6.37 -9.26 -5.94
CA VAL A 140 -5.47 -8.90 -7.05
C VAL A 140 -6.05 -7.75 -7.86
N ALA A 141 -7.33 -7.81 -8.22
CA ALA A 141 -8.03 -6.76 -8.96
C ALA A 141 -8.07 -5.45 -8.16
N GLY A 142 -8.44 -5.51 -6.87
CA GLY A 142 -8.48 -4.35 -5.99
C GLY A 142 -7.12 -3.70 -5.81
N SER A 143 -6.06 -4.51 -5.64
CA SER A 143 -4.68 -4.03 -5.56
C SER A 143 -4.26 -3.32 -6.86
N MET A 144 -4.47 -3.95 -8.03
CA MET A 144 -4.12 -3.36 -9.32
C MET A 144 -4.95 -2.11 -9.63
N MET A 145 -6.26 -2.12 -9.31
CA MET A 145 -7.13 -0.95 -9.46
C MET A 145 -6.71 0.19 -8.55
N PHE A 146 -6.38 -0.09 -7.30
CA PHE A 146 -5.92 0.92 -6.34
C PHE A 146 -4.61 1.57 -6.79
N THR A 147 -3.63 0.76 -7.23
CA THR A 147 -2.36 1.29 -7.79
C THR A 147 -2.59 2.10 -9.05
N ALA A 148 -3.42 1.60 -9.99
CA ALA A 148 -3.74 2.33 -11.22
C ALA A 148 -4.48 3.64 -10.91
N SER A 149 -5.33 3.64 -9.91
CA SER A 149 -6.06 4.79 -9.41
C SER A 149 -5.10 5.85 -8.84
N LEU A 150 -4.16 5.45 -7.98
CA LEU A 150 -3.13 6.35 -7.46
C LEU A 150 -2.27 6.95 -8.57
N ASN A 151 -1.75 6.11 -9.48
CA ASN A 151 -0.94 6.58 -10.60
C ASN A 151 -1.71 7.57 -11.48
N ALA A 152 -2.98 7.25 -11.81
CA ALA A 152 -3.81 8.13 -12.64
C ALA A 152 -4.04 9.51 -12.01
N VAL A 153 -4.20 9.58 -10.69
CA VAL A 153 -4.34 10.86 -9.98
C VAL A 153 -3.04 11.66 -10.04
N PHE A 154 -1.92 11.02 -9.75
CA PHE A 154 -0.64 11.74 -9.80
C PHE A 154 -0.30 12.16 -11.23
N ASP A 155 -0.45 11.26 -12.20
CA ASP A 155 -0.22 11.58 -13.62
C ASP A 155 -1.12 12.74 -14.08
N SER A 156 -2.43 12.68 -13.79
CA SER A 156 -3.37 13.75 -14.17
C SER A 156 -3.09 15.06 -13.45
N THR A 157 -2.67 15.01 -12.19
CA THR A 157 -2.35 16.22 -11.44
C THR A 157 -1.11 16.91 -11.98
N VAL A 158 -0.07 16.12 -12.28
CA VAL A 158 1.15 16.67 -12.88
C VAL A 158 0.86 17.20 -14.29
N GLU A 159 0.14 16.42 -15.11
CA GLU A 159 -0.25 16.83 -16.45
C GLU A 159 -1.09 18.11 -16.43
N ASP A 160 -2.08 18.21 -15.56
CA ASP A 160 -2.89 19.42 -15.41
C ASP A 160 -2.08 20.60 -14.89
N THR A 161 -1.17 20.37 -13.91
CA THR A 161 -0.32 21.44 -13.36
C THR A 161 0.57 22.08 -14.42
N PHE A 162 1.10 21.26 -15.32
CA PHE A 162 1.98 21.73 -16.40
C PHE A 162 1.29 21.90 -17.74
N ALA A 163 -0.04 21.70 -17.84
CA ALA A 163 -0.78 21.89 -19.06
C ALA A 163 -0.73 23.35 -19.52
N GLY A 164 -0.14 23.62 -20.68
CA GLY A 164 0.03 24.98 -21.20
C GLY A 164 1.21 25.75 -20.58
N VAL A 165 2.07 25.10 -19.79
CA VAL A 165 3.35 25.63 -19.35
C VAL A 165 4.39 25.26 -20.40
N ASP A 166 4.79 26.22 -21.24
CA ASP A 166 5.81 26.02 -22.26
C ASP A 166 7.24 26.03 -21.67
N ALA A 167 7.49 26.96 -20.74
CA ALA A 167 8.76 27.10 -20.09
C ALA A 167 8.60 27.46 -18.61
N VAL A 168 9.49 26.96 -17.77
CA VAL A 168 9.70 27.39 -16.39
C VAL A 168 11.05 28.07 -16.32
N ILE A 169 11.09 29.26 -15.76
CA ILE A 169 12.29 30.06 -15.56
C ILE A 169 12.64 30.01 -14.08
N THR A 170 13.86 29.67 -13.79
CA THR A 170 14.43 29.63 -12.43
C THR A 170 15.72 30.45 -12.37
N PRO A 171 16.16 30.92 -11.20
CA PRO A 171 17.46 31.57 -11.07
C PRO A 171 18.58 30.66 -11.60
N ASP A 172 19.53 31.22 -12.28
CA ASP A 172 20.80 30.54 -12.60
C ASP A 172 21.85 30.91 -11.54
N PRO A 173 22.15 30.01 -10.58
CA PRO A 173 23.09 30.34 -9.50
C PRO A 173 24.49 30.67 -10.00
N ALA A 174 24.94 30.03 -11.11
CA ALA A 174 26.27 30.31 -11.67
C ALA A 174 26.32 31.69 -12.28
N ALA A 175 25.28 32.09 -13.02
CA ALA A 175 25.24 33.46 -13.59
C ALA A 175 25.13 34.53 -12.51
N ILE A 176 24.35 34.29 -11.44
CA ILE A 176 24.22 35.20 -10.30
C ILE A 176 25.54 35.33 -9.57
N MET A 177 26.26 34.24 -9.30
CA MET A 177 27.58 34.31 -8.64
C MET A 177 28.61 35.03 -9.49
N ALA A 178 28.59 34.84 -10.81
CA ALA A 178 29.47 35.61 -11.72
C ALA A 178 29.15 37.09 -11.70
N GLU A 179 27.88 37.49 -11.57
CA GLU A 179 27.45 38.89 -11.42
C GLU A 179 27.88 39.49 -10.08
N VAL A 180 27.71 38.75 -8.97
CA VAL A 180 28.10 39.13 -7.62
C VAL A 180 29.61 39.29 -7.52
N ALA A 181 30.39 38.45 -8.18
CA ALA A 181 31.85 38.57 -8.22
C ALA A 181 32.30 39.85 -8.91
N GLN A 182 31.52 40.38 -9.84
CA GLN A 182 31.79 41.64 -10.54
C GLN A 182 31.17 42.87 -9.84
N ASN A 183 30.03 42.66 -9.18
CA ASN A 183 29.27 43.67 -8.48
C ASN A 183 28.75 43.13 -7.14
N PRO A 184 29.41 43.40 -6.01
CA PRO A 184 29.00 42.91 -4.69
C PRO A 184 27.56 43.33 -4.29
N ASP A 185 27.05 44.45 -4.83
CA ASP A 185 25.68 44.91 -4.55
C ASP A 185 24.65 44.03 -5.23
N ALA A 186 25.01 43.21 -6.20
CA ALA A 186 24.15 42.21 -6.80
C ALA A 186 23.88 41.01 -5.87
N ALA A 187 24.57 40.91 -4.73
CA ALA A 187 24.32 39.92 -3.69
C ALA A 187 22.85 39.91 -3.18
N ASP A 188 22.17 41.05 -3.28
CA ASP A 188 20.76 41.17 -2.94
C ASP A 188 19.86 40.40 -3.92
N SER A 189 20.35 39.98 -5.10
CA SER A 189 19.62 39.21 -6.12
C SER A 189 19.86 37.72 -6.05
N LEU A 190 20.66 37.21 -5.10
CA LEU A 190 21.09 35.82 -5.01
C LEU A 190 19.96 34.82 -4.84
N GLY A 191 18.79 35.22 -4.33
CA GLY A 191 17.67 34.35 -4.04
C GLY A 191 16.64 34.24 -5.15
N GLY A 192 16.76 34.95 -6.29
CA GLY A 192 15.64 34.98 -7.23
C GLY A 192 15.92 35.61 -8.60
N ILE A 193 14.88 35.61 -9.41
CA ILE A 193 14.80 36.25 -10.72
C ILE A 193 14.45 37.74 -10.49
N ARG A 194 15.13 38.66 -11.11
CA ARG A 194 14.82 40.07 -11.01
C ARG A 194 13.40 40.39 -11.46
N ARG A 195 12.67 41.20 -10.71
CA ARG A 195 11.31 41.64 -11.05
C ARG A 195 11.26 42.34 -12.41
N SER A 196 12.29 43.07 -12.79
CA SER A 196 12.37 43.72 -14.12
C SER A 196 12.23 42.71 -15.26
N LEU A 197 12.75 41.49 -15.10
CA LEU A 197 12.59 40.43 -16.09
C LEU A 197 11.14 40.02 -16.25
N LEU A 198 10.36 39.96 -15.18
CA LEU A 198 8.93 39.70 -15.23
C LEU A 198 8.18 40.72 -16.09
N ASP A 199 8.52 42.02 -15.90
CA ASP A 199 7.94 43.11 -16.66
C ASP A 199 8.39 43.07 -18.14
N GLU A 200 9.64 42.73 -18.41
CA GLU A 200 10.18 42.57 -19.75
C GLU A 200 9.50 41.42 -20.49
N LEU A 201 9.32 40.26 -19.84
CA LEU A 201 8.64 39.11 -20.40
C LEU A 201 7.15 39.38 -20.72
N ARG A 202 6.48 40.15 -19.89
CA ARG A 202 5.07 40.55 -20.12
C ARG A 202 4.90 41.47 -21.33
N ASN A 203 5.90 42.25 -21.66
CA ASN A 203 5.92 43.16 -22.80
C ASN A 203 6.41 42.45 -24.10
N ASP A 204 6.83 41.20 -24.01
CA ASP A 204 7.33 40.45 -25.18
C ASP A 204 6.17 39.91 -26.03
N PRO A 205 6.07 40.26 -27.37
CA PRO A 205 4.98 39.83 -28.23
C PRO A 205 4.91 38.32 -28.45
N GLU A 206 5.99 37.57 -28.23
CA GLU A 206 6.01 36.09 -28.34
C GLU A 206 5.48 35.39 -27.08
N ILE A 207 5.27 36.10 -26.01
CA ILE A 207 4.78 35.58 -24.76
C ILE A 207 3.31 35.94 -24.59
N LYS A 208 2.49 34.95 -24.27
CA LYS A 208 1.07 35.11 -24.02
C LYS A 208 0.82 35.47 -22.56
N ASN A 209 1.27 34.64 -21.62
CA ASN A 209 1.11 34.87 -20.18
C ASN A 209 2.42 34.53 -19.46
N VAL A 210 2.70 35.27 -18.40
CA VAL A 210 3.78 34.99 -17.43
C VAL A 210 3.18 35.08 -16.04
N VAL A 211 3.42 34.07 -15.23
CA VAL A 211 2.93 34.00 -13.86
C VAL A 211 4.07 33.67 -12.90
N ILE A 212 3.98 34.18 -11.70
CA ILE A 212 4.84 33.77 -10.60
C ILE A 212 4.39 32.41 -10.12
N GLN A 213 5.26 31.39 -10.30
CA GLN A 213 4.99 30.01 -9.92
C GLN A 213 5.57 29.70 -8.52
N ASP A 214 5.46 30.62 -7.61
CA ASP A 214 5.96 30.48 -6.25
C ASP A 214 4.85 30.64 -5.24
N GLY A 215 5.09 30.13 -4.03
CA GLY A 215 4.20 30.30 -2.90
C GLY A 215 5.01 30.28 -1.61
N VAL A 216 4.67 31.19 -0.72
CA VAL A 216 5.32 31.29 0.58
C VAL A 216 4.61 30.41 1.59
N ARG A 217 5.39 29.61 2.32
CA ARG A 217 4.86 28.78 3.41
C ARG A 217 4.48 29.67 4.58
N LEU A 218 3.30 29.41 5.10
CA LEU A 218 2.69 30.11 6.20
C LEU A 218 2.19 29.12 7.26
N MET A 219 1.81 29.63 8.41
CA MET A 219 0.90 28.95 9.32
C MET A 219 -0.41 29.71 9.38
N LEU A 220 -1.49 28.98 9.62
CA LEU A 220 -2.81 29.52 9.74
C LEU A 220 -3.40 29.13 11.09
N ALA A 221 -4.01 30.08 11.78
CA ALA A 221 -4.75 29.87 13.02
C ALA A 221 -6.17 30.45 12.91
N ASP A 222 -7.06 29.97 13.77
CA ASP A 222 -8.40 30.54 13.91
C ASP A 222 -8.34 31.91 14.60
N ALA A 223 -9.48 32.59 14.67
CA ALA A 223 -9.61 33.88 15.35
C ALA A 223 -9.22 33.81 16.86
N ASN A 224 -9.23 32.64 17.47
CA ASN A 224 -8.82 32.41 18.87
C ASN A 224 -7.32 32.06 18.98
N ARG A 225 -6.56 32.26 17.92
CA ARG A 225 -5.13 31.92 17.82
C ARG A 225 -4.81 30.43 17.97
N LYS A 226 -5.75 29.55 17.67
CA LYS A 226 -5.53 28.10 17.65
C LYS A 226 -5.04 27.66 16.26
N PRO A 227 -3.81 27.14 16.12
CA PRO A 227 -3.28 26.72 14.82
C PRO A 227 -4.13 25.61 14.18
N PHE A 228 -4.39 25.71 12.90
CA PHE A 228 -4.97 24.61 12.13
C PHE A 228 -3.93 23.52 11.94
N GLN A 229 -4.20 22.35 12.53
CA GLN A 229 -3.32 21.20 12.39
C GLN A 229 -3.52 20.55 11.02
N THR A 230 -2.65 20.81 10.09
CA THR A 230 -2.57 20.12 8.81
C THR A 230 -1.71 18.89 8.98
N ARG A 231 -2.29 17.71 9.21
CA ARG A 231 -1.54 16.47 9.52
C ARG A 231 -0.40 16.14 8.56
N ASN A 232 -0.47 16.51 7.29
CA ASN A 232 0.59 16.42 6.28
C ASN A 232 0.41 17.51 5.21
N GLY A 233 -0.51 18.44 5.42
CA GLY A 233 -0.79 19.53 4.51
C GLY A 233 0.17 20.70 4.74
N ARG A 234 0.40 21.45 3.68
CA ARG A 234 1.16 22.70 3.72
C ARG A 234 0.18 23.86 3.70
N VAL A 235 0.45 24.88 4.52
CA VAL A 235 -0.21 26.18 4.37
C VAL A 235 0.68 27.06 3.52
N ARG A 236 0.14 27.60 2.44
CA ARG A 236 0.88 28.52 1.58
C ARG A 236 0.00 29.66 1.07
N VAL A 237 0.62 30.81 0.85
CA VAL A 237 0.02 31.90 0.10
C VAL A 237 0.62 31.91 -1.31
N VAL A 238 -0.23 32.15 -2.30
CA VAL A 238 0.13 32.22 -3.72
C VAL A 238 -0.52 33.45 -4.33
N PRO A 239 0.06 34.02 -5.41
CA PRO A 239 -0.62 35.05 -6.17
C PRO A 239 -1.86 34.48 -6.88
N TRP A 240 -2.90 35.29 -7.00
CA TRP A 240 -4.14 34.94 -7.69
C TRP A 240 -4.00 35.08 -9.19
N TYR A 241 -4.35 34.01 -9.91
CA TYR A 241 -4.50 34.00 -11.36
C TYR A 241 -5.79 33.26 -11.72
N ASP A 242 -6.64 33.93 -12.52
CA ASP A 242 -7.85 33.32 -13.07
C ASP A 242 -7.54 32.44 -14.30
N GLU A 243 -8.57 31.82 -14.89
CA GLU A 243 -8.42 30.95 -16.05
C GLU A 243 -7.77 31.64 -17.28
N ASN A 244 -7.87 32.97 -17.40
CA ASN A 244 -7.36 33.72 -18.56
C ASN A 244 -5.94 34.22 -18.34
N SER A 245 -5.59 34.56 -17.12
CA SER A 245 -4.27 35.12 -16.75
C SER A 245 -3.27 34.07 -16.33
N ALA A 246 -3.72 32.86 -15.99
CA ALA A 246 -2.87 31.76 -15.56
C ALA A 246 -1.99 31.20 -16.70
N VAL A 247 -0.86 30.63 -16.32
CA VAL A 247 -0.09 29.64 -17.08
C VAL A 247 -0.29 28.29 -16.37
N GLY A 248 -0.81 27.32 -17.07
CA GLY A 248 -1.29 26.08 -16.46
C GLY A 248 -2.77 26.15 -16.10
N VAL A 249 -3.15 25.55 -14.98
CA VAL A 249 -4.54 25.55 -14.50
C VAL A 249 -4.82 26.80 -13.68
N GLY A 250 -5.65 27.67 -14.22
CA GLY A 250 -6.17 28.84 -13.51
C GLY A 250 -7.11 28.49 -12.36
N ASN A 251 -7.43 29.47 -11.56
CA ASN A 251 -8.36 29.34 -10.45
C ASN A 251 -9.71 29.99 -10.79
N ARG A 252 -10.79 29.45 -10.22
CA ARG A 252 -12.13 29.98 -10.33
C ARG A 252 -12.69 30.32 -8.96
N LEU A 253 -13.25 31.49 -8.83
CA LEU A 253 -13.95 31.89 -7.61
C LEU A 253 -15.29 31.15 -7.54
N ILE A 254 -15.53 30.43 -6.44
CA ILE A 254 -16.76 29.67 -6.20
C ILE A 254 -17.80 30.53 -5.49
N THR A 255 -17.36 31.27 -4.45
CA THR A 255 -18.26 32.09 -3.60
C THR A 255 -17.48 33.30 -3.09
N GLY A 256 -18.16 34.45 -2.91
CA GLY A 256 -17.55 35.65 -2.39
C GLY A 256 -17.03 36.58 -3.47
N SER A 257 -16.06 37.42 -3.13
CA SER A 257 -15.43 38.43 -3.99
C SER A 257 -13.91 38.33 -3.94
N LEU A 258 -13.24 38.90 -4.94
CA LEU A 258 -11.78 39.07 -4.92
C LEU A 258 -11.36 40.03 -3.80
N PRO A 259 -10.16 39.85 -3.23
CA PRO A 259 -9.61 40.78 -2.25
C PRO A 259 -9.42 42.17 -2.86
N GLU A 260 -9.89 43.20 -2.14
CA GLU A 260 -9.72 44.61 -2.51
C GLU A 260 -8.66 45.31 -1.63
N ASN A 261 -8.34 44.72 -0.49
CA ASN A 261 -7.42 45.24 0.52
C ASN A 261 -6.36 44.22 0.92
N PRO A 262 -5.17 44.64 1.38
CA PRO A 262 -4.08 43.76 1.78
C PRO A 262 -4.40 42.82 2.95
N ASP A 263 -5.44 43.09 3.75
CA ASP A 263 -5.88 42.25 4.87
C ASP A 263 -7.01 41.27 4.46
N GLN A 264 -7.23 41.07 3.17
CA GLN A 264 -8.21 40.17 2.60
C GLN A 264 -7.55 39.04 1.86
N VAL A 265 -8.19 37.85 1.87
CA VAL A 265 -7.62 36.64 1.31
C VAL A 265 -8.69 35.72 0.75
N LEU A 266 -8.35 34.99 -0.33
CA LEU A 266 -9.14 33.87 -0.83
C LEU A 266 -8.64 32.59 -0.18
N LEU A 267 -9.55 31.65 0.09
CA LEU A 267 -9.23 30.34 0.65
C LEU A 267 -9.68 29.23 -0.33
N ASN A 268 -8.87 28.20 -0.49
CA ASN A 268 -9.25 27.06 -1.33
C ASN A 268 -10.44 26.27 -0.71
N LYS A 269 -11.30 25.75 -1.59
CA LYS A 269 -12.56 25.06 -1.23
C LYS A 269 -12.35 23.92 -0.28
N GLN A 270 -11.33 23.09 -0.50
CA GLN A 270 -11.05 21.94 0.34
C GLN A 270 -10.70 22.35 1.79
N ALA A 271 -9.89 23.37 1.98
CA ALA A 271 -9.57 23.90 3.30
C ALA A 271 -10.80 24.50 3.98
N ALA A 272 -11.61 25.30 3.24
CA ALA A 272 -12.85 25.86 3.74
C ALA A 272 -13.80 24.78 4.28
N GLN A 273 -13.95 23.66 3.57
CA GLN A 273 -14.79 22.54 3.97
C GLN A 273 -14.20 21.75 5.15
N THR A 274 -12.90 21.48 5.13
CA THR A 274 -12.22 20.68 6.16
C THR A 274 -12.22 21.36 7.51
N TYR A 275 -11.97 22.68 7.51
CA TYR A 275 -11.85 23.47 8.75
C TYR A 275 -13.09 24.30 9.04
N ASN A 276 -14.17 24.15 8.25
CA ASN A 276 -15.44 24.87 8.38
C ASN A 276 -15.29 26.40 8.40
N ILE A 277 -14.39 26.94 7.55
CA ILE A 277 -14.14 28.36 7.38
C ILE A 277 -15.07 28.90 6.29
N ARG A 278 -15.72 30.04 6.53
CA ARG A 278 -16.69 30.67 5.65
C ARG A 278 -16.21 32.03 5.17
N VAL A 279 -16.82 32.52 4.10
CA VAL A 279 -16.62 33.91 3.66
C VAL A 279 -17.09 34.85 4.78
N GLY A 280 -16.22 35.79 5.13
CA GLY A 280 -16.40 36.73 6.24
C GLY A 280 -15.67 36.33 7.52
N ASP A 281 -15.18 35.10 7.64
CA ASP A 281 -14.41 34.68 8.82
C ASP A 281 -13.02 35.31 8.80
N THR A 282 -12.51 35.59 10.00
CA THR A 282 -11.14 36.06 10.18
C THR A 282 -10.23 34.92 10.53
N VAL A 283 -9.09 34.83 9.84
CA VAL A 283 -8.02 33.88 10.07
C VAL A 283 -6.72 34.63 10.43
N VAL A 284 -5.92 34.03 11.30
CA VAL A 284 -4.61 34.57 11.65
C VAL A 284 -3.59 33.91 10.74
N VAL A 285 -3.00 34.71 9.87
CA VAL A 285 -1.91 34.29 8.96
C VAL A 285 -0.59 34.62 9.64
N ILE A 286 0.27 33.64 9.76
CA ILE A 286 1.55 33.75 10.46
C ILE A 286 2.65 33.45 9.46
N ASP A 287 3.42 34.44 9.13
CA ASP A 287 4.68 34.33 8.41
C ASP A 287 5.87 34.32 9.40
N PRO A 288 7.11 34.03 8.98
CA PRO A 288 8.24 33.95 9.88
C PRO A 288 8.52 35.23 10.68
N GLN A 289 8.06 36.37 10.21
CA GLN A 289 8.36 37.71 10.78
C GLN A 289 7.14 38.35 11.40
N ASN A 290 5.92 38.08 10.92
CA ASN A 290 4.70 38.80 11.26
C ASN A 290 3.50 37.91 11.51
N GLN A 291 2.57 38.42 12.32
CA GLN A 291 1.22 37.84 12.48
C GLN A 291 0.20 38.87 12.00
N ARG A 292 -0.71 38.46 11.11
CA ARG A 292 -1.74 39.32 10.54
C ARG A 292 -3.09 38.66 10.61
N ASN A 293 -4.11 39.43 10.96
CA ASN A 293 -5.49 39.00 10.86
C ASN A 293 -5.97 39.30 9.44
N MET A 294 -6.37 38.26 8.72
CA MET A 294 -6.91 38.42 7.36
C MET A 294 -8.34 37.93 7.30
N THR A 295 -9.17 38.64 6.53
CA THR A 295 -10.58 38.27 6.32
C THR A 295 -10.69 37.44 5.04
N VAL A 296 -11.36 36.26 5.13
CA VAL A 296 -11.64 35.42 3.98
C VAL A 296 -12.80 36.08 3.18
N THR A 297 -12.47 36.66 2.02
CA THR A 297 -13.47 37.34 1.17
C THR A 297 -14.09 36.42 0.13
N GLY A 298 -13.42 35.31 -0.20
CA GLY A 298 -13.95 34.35 -1.14
C GLY A 298 -13.33 32.96 -1.01
N ILE A 299 -14.03 32.02 -1.60
CA ILE A 299 -13.60 30.62 -1.68
C ILE A 299 -13.37 30.27 -3.15
N PHE A 300 -12.21 29.72 -3.45
CA PHE A 300 -11.82 29.35 -4.80
C PHE A 300 -11.50 27.87 -4.96
N ALA A 301 -11.52 27.39 -6.20
CA ALA A 301 -11.01 26.09 -6.57
C ALA A 301 -10.26 26.20 -7.90
N PRO A 302 -9.31 25.28 -8.18
CA PRO A 302 -8.76 25.15 -9.51
C PRO A 302 -9.86 24.91 -10.55
N ALA A 303 -9.69 25.41 -11.75
CA ALA A 303 -10.66 25.20 -12.85
C ALA A 303 -10.83 23.72 -13.20
N LYS A 304 -9.82 22.90 -12.94
CA LYS A 304 -9.87 21.45 -13.08
C LYS A 304 -9.74 20.78 -11.70
N ALA A 305 -10.63 19.83 -11.43
CA ALA A 305 -10.71 19.16 -10.13
C ALA A 305 -9.47 18.31 -9.78
N SER A 306 -8.72 17.84 -10.77
CA SER A 306 -7.50 17.06 -10.63
C SER A 306 -6.31 17.84 -10.05
N ALA A 307 -6.34 19.16 -10.09
CA ALA A 307 -5.24 20.01 -9.62
C ALA A 307 -5.17 20.20 -8.09
N GLU A 308 -6.18 19.75 -7.32
CA GLU A 308 -6.14 19.81 -5.84
C GLU A 308 -5.52 18.52 -5.25
N LEU A 309 -4.23 18.55 -4.94
CA LEU A 309 -3.53 17.48 -4.23
C LEU A 309 -3.43 17.74 -2.73
N GLY A 310 -3.96 16.81 -1.93
CA GLY A 310 -3.72 16.74 -0.49
C GLY A 310 -4.49 17.73 0.38
N ALA A 311 -4.27 17.65 1.70
CA ALA A 311 -4.89 18.52 2.71
C ALA A 311 -4.18 19.89 2.79
N ASN A 312 -3.85 20.49 1.65
CA ASN A 312 -3.18 21.79 1.63
C ASN A 312 -4.17 22.93 1.87
N ILE A 313 -3.79 23.85 2.73
CA ILE A 313 -4.46 25.14 2.86
C ILE A 313 -3.75 26.10 1.91
N THR A 314 -4.44 26.54 0.88
CA THR A 314 -3.90 27.52 -0.06
C THR A 314 -4.69 28.82 0.08
N LEU A 315 -3.97 29.86 0.42
CA LEU A 315 -4.46 31.24 0.43
C LEU A 315 -4.06 31.88 -0.90
N ALA A 316 -4.94 32.68 -1.51
CA ALA A 316 -4.60 33.41 -2.70
C ALA A 316 -4.91 34.89 -2.51
N ILE A 317 -3.96 35.74 -2.94
CA ILE A 317 -4.05 37.20 -2.84
C ILE A 317 -3.69 37.82 -4.20
N PRO A 318 -4.04 39.08 -4.47
CA PRO A 318 -3.58 39.78 -5.65
C PRO A 318 -2.05 39.73 -5.81
N GLU A 319 -1.56 39.63 -7.03
CA GLU A 319 -0.12 39.53 -7.33
C GLU A 319 0.69 40.72 -6.76
N ALA A 320 0.13 41.92 -6.88
CA ALA A 320 0.79 43.14 -6.32
C ALA A 320 1.00 43.01 -4.79
N ASP A 321 -0.05 42.55 -4.08
CA ASP A 321 0.03 42.34 -2.64
C ASP A 321 0.98 41.21 -2.26
N PHE A 322 1.04 40.17 -3.11
CA PHE A 322 1.98 39.05 -2.93
C PHE A 322 3.45 39.54 -3.04
N LEU A 323 3.74 40.33 -4.08
CA LEU A 323 5.06 40.87 -4.30
C LEU A 323 5.50 41.83 -3.16
N ASP A 324 4.57 42.66 -2.67
CA ASP A 324 4.87 43.64 -1.64
C ASP A 324 4.98 43.03 -0.24
N GLN A 325 4.20 42.00 0.08
CA GLN A 325 4.10 41.44 1.44
C GLN A 325 4.97 40.20 1.67
N TYR A 326 5.22 39.41 0.61
CA TYR A 326 5.82 38.08 0.74
C TYR A 326 7.10 37.91 -0.08
N THR A 327 7.58 38.95 -0.74
CA THR A 327 8.88 38.96 -1.43
C THR A 327 9.69 40.19 -0.95
N ASP A 328 10.95 40.27 -1.37
CA ASP A 328 11.81 41.45 -1.15
C ASP A 328 11.44 42.62 -2.06
N GLY A 329 10.36 42.50 -2.85
CA GLY A 329 9.93 43.47 -3.86
C GLY A 329 10.88 43.56 -5.07
N LYS A 330 12.04 42.93 -5.03
CA LYS A 330 13.07 42.97 -6.09
C LYS A 330 13.15 41.67 -6.91
N THR A 331 12.91 40.53 -6.26
CA THR A 331 13.10 39.22 -6.87
C THR A 331 11.91 38.30 -6.67
N VAL A 332 11.76 37.31 -7.57
CA VAL A 332 10.81 36.18 -7.51
C VAL A 332 11.57 34.88 -7.74
N LYS A 333 11.10 33.77 -7.13
CA LYS A 333 11.84 32.50 -7.17
C LYS A 333 11.68 31.72 -8.45
N SER A 334 10.51 31.74 -9.07
CA SER A 334 10.27 31.07 -10.35
C SER A 334 9.14 31.71 -11.12
N LEU A 335 9.24 31.64 -12.46
CA LEU A 335 8.22 32.12 -13.39
C LEU A 335 7.80 30.96 -14.31
N ALA A 336 6.50 30.82 -14.53
CA ALA A 336 5.98 29.98 -15.61
C ALA A 336 5.55 30.84 -16.78
N VAL A 337 5.82 30.40 -17.99
CA VAL A 337 5.60 31.14 -19.22
C VAL A 337 4.82 30.29 -20.21
N SER A 338 3.84 30.90 -20.86
CA SER A 338 3.18 30.36 -22.05
C SER A 338 3.44 31.23 -23.27
N GLY A 339 3.72 30.61 -24.39
CA GLY A 339 4.01 31.32 -25.63
C GLY A 339 2.77 31.72 -26.39
N ASN A 340 2.92 32.70 -27.30
CA ASN A 340 1.84 33.15 -28.19
C ASN A 340 1.89 32.43 -29.54
N THR A 341 3.02 32.50 -30.25
CA THR A 341 3.26 31.81 -31.51
C THR A 341 4.28 30.69 -31.42
N LYS A 342 5.23 30.77 -30.50
CA LYS A 342 6.25 29.76 -30.20
C LYS A 342 5.87 28.99 -28.94
N HIS A 343 6.02 27.66 -28.99
CA HIS A 343 5.68 26.80 -27.86
C HIS A 343 6.83 25.83 -27.53
N GLY A 344 6.86 25.37 -26.30
CA GLY A 344 7.78 24.32 -25.85
C GLY A 344 9.26 24.68 -26.11
N ALA A 345 10.00 23.77 -26.76
CA ALA A 345 11.44 23.95 -27.03
C ALA A 345 11.76 25.22 -27.86
N GLU A 346 10.87 25.56 -28.82
CA GLU A 346 11.05 26.74 -29.66
C GLU A 346 10.97 28.04 -28.87
N LEU A 347 10.08 28.10 -27.88
CA LEU A 347 9.99 29.22 -26.95
C LEU A 347 11.21 29.28 -26.04
N VAL A 348 11.66 28.14 -25.49
CA VAL A 348 12.86 28.05 -24.63
C VAL A 348 14.09 28.54 -25.37
N ASP A 349 14.30 28.13 -26.65
CA ASP A 349 15.44 28.59 -27.45
C ASP A 349 15.37 30.10 -27.75
N TYR A 350 14.17 30.61 -28.01
CA TYR A 350 13.94 32.06 -28.19
C TYR A 350 14.31 32.84 -26.91
N LEU A 351 13.82 32.35 -25.74
CA LEU A 351 14.07 32.99 -24.45
C LEU A 351 15.57 32.94 -24.09
N LYS A 352 16.26 31.83 -24.29
CA LYS A 352 17.70 31.68 -24.08
C LYS A 352 18.52 32.64 -24.95
N GLY A 353 18.06 32.90 -26.18
CA GLY A 353 18.72 33.85 -27.10
C GLY A 353 18.54 35.31 -26.71
N LYS A 354 17.49 35.65 -25.97
CA LYS A 354 17.10 37.03 -25.69
C LYS A 354 17.40 37.46 -24.24
N TYR A 355 17.15 36.57 -23.28
CA TYR A 355 17.29 36.87 -21.85
C TYR A 355 18.35 35.98 -21.24
N GLN A 356 19.32 36.52 -20.55
CA GLN A 356 20.43 35.83 -19.94
C GLN A 356 20.39 35.92 -18.40
N GLY A 357 21.11 35.06 -17.70
CA GLY A 357 21.24 35.10 -16.24
C GLY A 357 20.17 34.30 -15.52
N VAL A 358 19.38 33.49 -16.24
CA VAL A 358 18.35 32.59 -15.70
C VAL A 358 18.40 31.24 -16.40
N LYS A 359 17.95 30.21 -15.72
CA LYS A 359 17.84 28.84 -16.24
C LYS A 359 16.45 28.62 -16.79
N TYR A 360 16.36 28.00 -17.97
CA TYR A 360 15.12 27.63 -18.63
C TYR A 360 14.95 26.12 -18.65
N GLN A 361 13.78 25.62 -18.24
CA GLN A 361 13.39 24.23 -18.33
C GLN A 361 12.07 24.12 -19.08
N LEU A 362 11.94 23.09 -19.90
CA LEU A 362 10.67 22.77 -20.54
C LEU A 362 9.65 22.32 -19.50
N GLY A 363 8.43 22.83 -19.57
CA GLY A 363 7.35 22.42 -18.68
C GLY A 363 7.08 20.91 -18.80
N SER A 364 7.19 20.33 -20.00
CA SER A 364 7.03 18.89 -20.25
C SER A 364 8.17 18.04 -19.64
N GLU A 365 9.42 18.53 -19.65
CA GLU A 365 10.55 17.84 -18.99
C GLU A 365 10.37 17.82 -17.49
N LEU A 366 10.01 18.95 -16.90
CA LEU A 366 9.78 19.06 -15.46
C LEU A 366 8.59 18.19 -15.03
N ALA A 367 7.53 18.13 -15.83
CA ALA A 367 6.40 17.23 -15.61
C ALA A 367 6.83 15.75 -15.66
N ALA A 368 7.66 15.38 -16.63
CA ALA A 368 8.17 14.00 -16.77
C ALA A 368 9.08 13.61 -15.60
N GLU A 369 9.95 14.51 -15.16
CA GLU A 369 10.86 14.32 -14.02
C GLU A 369 10.06 14.14 -12.73
N LEU A 370 9.05 14.99 -12.48
CA LEU A 370 8.18 14.89 -11.31
C LEU A 370 7.36 13.58 -11.31
N ASN A 371 6.78 13.22 -12.46
CA ASN A 371 6.09 11.94 -12.62
C ASN A 371 7.01 10.74 -12.39
N GLY A 372 8.25 10.80 -12.89
CA GLY A 372 9.26 9.78 -12.67
C GLY A 372 9.53 9.57 -11.18
N ALA A 373 9.79 10.64 -10.47
CA ALA A 373 10.07 10.61 -9.04
C ALA A 373 8.90 10.13 -8.19
N ILE A 374 7.67 10.54 -8.51
CA ILE A 374 6.45 10.04 -7.84
C ILE A 374 6.29 8.54 -8.08
N ARG A 375 6.47 8.07 -9.32
CA ARG A 375 6.39 6.65 -9.66
C ARG A 375 7.46 5.83 -8.92
N ASP A 376 8.66 6.35 -8.79
CA ASP A 376 9.74 5.70 -8.03
C ASP A 376 9.40 5.58 -6.55
N GLY A 377 8.86 6.62 -5.94
CA GLY A 377 8.34 6.56 -4.58
C GLY A 377 7.19 5.56 -4.39
N LEU A 378 6.33 5.40 -5.42
CA LEU A 378 5.22 4.45 -5.40
C LEU A 378 5.64 3.00 -5.72
N LYS A 379 6.84 2.75 -6.27
CA LYS A 379 7.33 1.39 -6.58
C LYS A 379 7.30 0.47 -5.36
N PHE A 380 7.68 0.96 -4.19
CA PHE A 380 7.64 0.19 -2.96
C PHE A 380 6.21 -0.31 -2.64
N ILE A 381 5.23 0.58 -2.71
CA ILE A 381 3.82 0.25 -2.47
C ILE A 381 3.34 -0.78 -3.49
N ASN A 382 3.72 -0.61 -4.76
CA ASN A 382 3.35 -1.53 -5.83
C ASN A 382 3.94 -2.93 -5.62
N TYR A 383 5.24 -3.06 -5.34
CA TYR A 383 5.87 -4.36 -5.04
C TYR A 383 5.23 -5.04 -3.85
N PHE A 384 4.91 -4.27 -2.83
CA PHE A 384 4.23 -4.75 -1.64
C PHE A 384 2.83 -5.31 -1.97
N LEU A 385 2.01 -4.54 -2.70
CA LEU A 385 0.67 -4.96 -3.11
C LEU A 385 0.69 -6.19 -4.04
N VAL A 386 1.66 -6.28 -4.95
CA VAL A 386 1.85 -7.45 -5.82
C VAL A 386 2.22 -8.68 -5.00
N ALA A 387 3.14 -8.56 -4.04
CA ALA A 387 3.51 -9.66 -3.14
C ALA A 387 2.30 -10.19 -2.35
N PHE A 388 1.48 -9.29 -1.82
CA PHE A 388 0.23 -9.66 -1.15
C PHE A 388 -0.76 -10.34 -2.09
N GLY A 389 -0.91 -9.80 -3.30
CA GLY A 389 -1.75 -10.40 -4.35
C GLY A 389 -1.34 -11.83 -4.67
N LEU A 390 -0.04 -12.08 -4.79
CA LEU A 390 0.51 -13.41 -5.03
C LEU A 390 0.23 -14.37 -3.87
N ILE A 391 0.34 -13.90 -2.62
CA ILE A 391 0.04 -14.72 -1.44
C ILE A 391 -1.46 -15.04 -1.37
N ALA A 392 -2.32 -14.05 -1.59
CA ALA A 392 -3.77 -14.27 -1.64
C ALA A 392 -4.16 -15.25 -2.75
N LEU A 393 -3.50 -15.15 -3.91
CA LEU A 393 -3.65 -16.08 -5.02
C LEU A 393 -3.19 -17.48 -4.66
N LEU A 394 -2.08 -17.64 -3.97
CA LEU A 394 -1.55 -18.92 -3.51
C LEU A 394 -2.54 -19.60 -2.53
N VAL A 395 -3.07 -18.84 -1.57
CA VAL A 395 -4.12 -19.30 -0.65
C VAL A 395 -5.36 -19.74 -1.44
N GLY A 396 -5.81 -18.90 -2.39
CA GLY A 396 -6.93 -19.19 -3.28
C GLY A 396 -6.70 -20.47 -4.10
N THR A 397 -5.53 -20.61 -4.72
CA THR A 397 -5.10 -21.81 -5.47
C THR A 397 -5.24 -23.06 -4.63
N PHE A 398 -4.78 -22.99 -3.39
CA PHE A 398 -4.85 -24.11 -2.45
C PHE A 398 -6.30 -24.49 -2.11
N ILE A 399 -7.15 -23.50 -1.82
CA ILE A 399 -8.57 -23.73 -1.51
C ILE A 399 -9.28 -24.34 -2.72
N ILE A 400 -9.03 -23.82 -3.93
CA ILE A 400 -9.58 -24.31 -5.19
C ILE A 400 -9.16 -25.76 -5.45
N ALA A 401 -7.85 -26.05 -5.36
CA ALA A 401 -7.30 -27.40 -5.58
C ALA A 401 -7.92 -28.43 -4.62
N ASN A 402 -8.05 -28.05 -3.35
CA ASN A 402 -8.64 -28.92 -2.32
C ASN A 402 -10.14 -29.15 -2.59
N THR A 403 -10.87 -28.11 -3.01
CA THR A 403 -12.29 -28.21 -3.33
C THR A 403 -12.53 -29.09 -4.57
N PHE A 404 -11.73 -28.93 -5.64
CA PHE A 404 -11.84 -29.79 -6.83
C PHE A 404 -11.41 -31.23 -6.55
N ALA A 405 -10.37 -31.45 -5.77
CA ALA A 405 -9.95 -32.80 -5.36
C ALA A 405 -11.08 -33.55 -4.68
N MET A 406 -11.85 -32.83 -3.87
CA MET A 406 -13.00 -33.42 -3.19
C MET A 406 -14.23 -33.61 -4.09
N ILE A 407 -14.57 -32.63 -4.93
CA ILE A 407 -15.68 -32.80 -5.89
C ILE A 407 -15.44 -34.08 -6.72
N VAL A 408 -14.19 -34.29 -7.17
CA VAL A 408 -13.80 -35.48 -7.88
C VAL A 408 -13.93 -36.72 -7.02
N ALA A 409 -13.46 -36.73 -5.78
CA ALA A 409 -13.54 -37.84 -4.86
C ALA A 409 -14.99 -38.30 -4.59
N GLN A 410 -15.90 -37.34 -4.43
CA GLN A 410 -17.33 -37.65 -4.20
C GLN A 410 -18.08 -38.19 -5.45
N ARG A 411 -17.54 -37.92 -6.64
CA ARG A 411 -18.11 -38.37 -7.92
C ARG A 411 -17.36 -39.55 -8.52
N LEU A 412 -16.49 -40.21 -7.74
CA LEU A 412 -15.70 -41.34 -8.22
C LEU A 412 -16.58 -42.46 -8.73
N GLN A 413 -17.68 -42.81 -8.04
CA GLN A 413 -18.64 -43.82 -8.46
C GLN A 413 -19.36 -43.39 -9.74
N GLU A 414 -19.82 -42.16 -9.86
CA GLU A 414 -20.43 -41.62 -11.08
C GLU A 414 -19.44 -41.67 -12.26
N PHE A 415 -18.18 -41.31 -12.05
CA PHE A 415 -17.14 -41.40 -13.07
C PHE A 415 -16.80 -42.83 -13.46
N ALA A 416 -16.80 -43.77 -12.51
CA ALA A 416 -16.60 -45.19 -12.77
C ALA A 416 -17.74 -45.76 -13.62
N LEU A 417 -18.97 -45.40 -13.32
CA LEU A 417 -20.15 -45.83 -14.08
C LEU A 417 -20.14 -45.26 -15.51
N LEU A 418 -19.80 -44.01 -15.69
CA LEU A 418 -19.62 -43.40 -17.01
C LEU A 418 -18.49 -44.08 -17.81
N ARG A 419 -17.40 -44.46 -17.13
CA ARG A 419 -16.33 -45.24 -17.75
C ARG A 419 -16.76 -46.65 -18.19
N ALA A 420 -17.57 -47.31 -17.36
CA ALA A 420 -18.16 -48.60 -17.70
C ALA A 420 -19.11 -48.50 -18.91
N LEU A 421 -19.77 -47.34 -19.10
CA LEU A 421 -20.61 -47.01 -20.25
C LEU A 421 -19.78 -46.52 -21.48
N GLY A 422 -18.44 -46.58 -21.45
CA GLY A 422 -17.58 -46.32 -22.61
C GLY A 422 -17.05 -44.86 -22.72
N VAL A 423 -17.25 -44.01 -21.72
CA VAL A 423 -16.68 -42.64 -21.72
C VAL A 423 -15.15 -42.68 -21.57
N SER A 424 -14.41 -42.06 -22.49
CA SER A 424 -12.96 -42.06 -22.50
C SER A 424 -12.34 -41.27 -21.33
N ARG A 425 -11.09 -41.60 -20.95
CA ARG A 425 -10.32 -40.87 -19.91
C ARG A 425 -10.23 -39.37 -20.20
N LEU A 426 -9.98 -39.03 -21.47
CA LEU A 426 -9.82 -37.64 -21.90
C LEU A 426 -11.13 -36.84 -21.76
N GLN A 427 -12.27 -37.49 -22.09
CA GLN A 427 -13.58 -36.83 -21.99
C GLN A 427 -13.95 -36.49 -20.54
N LEU A 428 -13.66 -37.37 -19.58
CA LEU A 428 -13.88 -37.12 -18.16
C LEU A 428 -12.95 -36.00 -17.64
N THR A 429 -11.66 -36.07 -17.98
CA THR A 429 -10.71 -35.00 -17.62
C THR A 429 -11.14 -33.65 -18.17
N THR A 430 -11.54 -33.60 -19.45
CA THR A 430 -11.99 -32.39 -20.13
C THR A 430 -13.29 -31.86 -19.50
N SER A 431 -14.21 -32.71 -19.08
CA SER A 431 -15.44 -32.28 -18.38
C SER A 431 -15.14 -31.55 -17.09
N VAL A 432 -14.20 -32.06 -16.28
CA VAL A 432 -13.78 -31.39 -15.02
C VAL A 432 -13.03 -30.07 -15.32
N ILE A 433 -12.22 -30.03 -16.38
CA ILE A 433 -11.52 -28.80 -16.79
C ILE A 433 -12.49 -27.73 -17.29
N ILE A 434 -13.53 -28.09 -18.03
CA ILE A 434 -14.59 -27.14 -18.44
C ILE A 434 -15.35 -26.63 -17.22
N GLU A 435 -15.65 -27.49 -16.25
CA GLU A 435 -16.28 -27.08 -14.99
C GLU A 435 -15.38 -26.08 -14.24
N ALA A 436 -14.06 -26.34 -14.16
CA ALA A 436 -13.08 -25.42 -13.57
C ALA A 436 -12.98 -24.09 -14.32
N PHE A 437 -13.02 -24.12 -15.65
CA PHE A 437 -13.02 -22.92 -16.48
C PHE A 437 -14.23 -22.02 -16.19
N LEU A 438 -15.43 -22.61 -16.13
CA LEU A 438 -16.67 -21.86 -15.83
C LEU A 438 -16.63 -21.27 -14.41
N VAL A 439 -16.19 -22.05 -13.42
CA VAL A 439 -16.01 -21.57 -12.04
C VAL A 439 -14.96 -20.44 -12.00
N GLY A 440 -13.84 -20.60 -12.71
CA GLY A 440 -12.80 -19.60 -12.85
C GLY A 440 -13.32 -18.30 -13.46
N LEU A 441 -14.09 -18.39 -14.55
CA LEU A 441 -14.64 -17.23 -15.24
C LEU A 441 -15.66 -16.47 -14.38
N ILE A 442 -16.61 -17.18 -13.78
CA ILE A 442 -17.65 -16.59 -12.91
C ILE A 442 -16.99 -16.00 -11.65
N GLY A 443 -16.10 -16.79 -11.02
CA GLY A 443 -15.39 -16.35 -9.81
C GLY A 443 -14.52 -15.13 -10.05
N SER A 444 -13.78 -15.10 -11.15
CA SER A 444 -12.94 -13.92 -11.50
C SER A 444 -13.77 -12.72 -11.89
N GLY A 445 -14.86 -12.90 -12.65
CA GLY A 445 -15.75 -11.79 -12.99
C GLY A 445 -16.41 -11.16 -11.76
N THR A 446 -16.94 -11.99 -10.85
CA THR A 446 -17.48 -11.51 -9.57
C THR A 446 -16.39 -10.96 -8.65
N GLY A 447 -15.16 -11.50 -8.74
CA GLY A 447 -13.98 -11.04 -8.02
C GLY A 447 -13.57 -9.63 -8.43
N ILE A 448 -13.62 -9.29 -9.72
CA ILE A 448 -13.38 -7.92 -10.19
C ILE A 448 -14.38 -6.96 -9.58
N GLY A 449 -15.69 -7.31 -9.56
CA GLY A 449 -16.72 -6.51 -8.90
C GLY A 449 -16.48 -6.34 -7.40
N ALA A 450 -16.06 -7.41 -6.71
CA ALA A 450 -15.69 -7.34 -5.29
C ALA A 450 -14.41 -6.50 -5.07
N GLY A 451 -13.44 -6.55 -6.00
CA GLY A 451 -12.25 -5.69 -6.02
C GLY A 451 -12.59 -4.19 -6.13
N MET A 452 -13.55 -3.84 -7.00
CA MET A 452 -14.10 -2.47 -7.06
C MET A 452 -14.71 -2.05 -5.72
N GLY A 453 -15.47 -2.95 -5.08
CA GLY A 453 -16.03 -2.72 -3.74
C GLY A 453 -14.95 -2.50 -2.69
N LEU A 454 -13.84 -3.25 -2.77
CA LEU A 454 -12.69 -3.09 -1.89
C LEU A 454 -12.05 -1.70 -2.05
N VAL A 455 -11.77 -1.27 -3.29
CA VAL A 455 -11.21 0.06 -3.57
C VAL A 455 -12.11 1.16 -3.02
N ARG A 456 -13.44 1.06 -3.27
CA ARG A 456 -14.41 2.00 -2.68
C ARG A 456 -14.41 1.98 -1.16
N GLY A 457 -14.29 0.79 -0.55
CA GLY A 457 -14.18 0.63 0.90
C GLY A 457 -12.92 1.30 1.47
N ILE A 458 -11.78 1.15 0.80
CA ILE A 458 -10.53 1.82 1.18
C ILE A 458 -10.68 3.34 1.05
N GLN A 459 -11.22 3.83 -0.06
CA GLN A 459 -11.47 5.27 -0.26
C GLN A 459 -12.40 5.84 0.82
N PHE A 460 -13.47 5.12 1.16
CA PHE A 460 -14.38 5.52 2.25
C PHE A 460 -13.67 5.55 3.60
N ALA A 461 -12.87 4.53 3.91
CA ALA A 461 -12.10 4.49 5.16
C ALA A 461 -11.09 5.64 5.25
N LEU A 462 -10.36 5.92 4.17
CA LEU A 462 -9.43 7.05 4.10
C LEU A 462 -10.13 8.39 4.33
N LYS A 463 -11.30 8.58 3.70
CA LYS A 463 -12.13 9.77 3.92
C LYS A 463 -12.63 9.86 5.36
N TYR A 464 -13.07 8.74 5.96
CA TYR A 464 -13.52 8.68 7.35
C TYR A 464 -12.42 9.05 8.36
N PHE A 465 -11.18 8.64 8.08
CA PHE A 465 -10.01 8.99 8.90
C PHE A 465 -9.40 10.35 8.55
N ASN A 466 -10.10 11.19 7.77
CA ASN A 466 -9.61 12.51 7.31
C ASN A 466 -8.23 12.43 6.61
N MET A 467 -7.94 11.33 5.96
CA MET A 467 -6.78 11.22 5.09
C MET A 467 -7.17 11.79 3.72
N SER A 468 -6.70 12.99 3.43
CA SER A 468 -7.02 13.69 2.18
C SER A 468 -6.28 13.06 1.01
N ILE A 469 -6.93 12.09 0.39
CA ILE A 469 -6.55 11.63 -0.94
C ILE A 469 -7.59 12.22 -1.90
N PRO A 470 -7.19 12.77 -3.06
CA PRO A 470 -8.12 13.31 -4.04
C PRO A 470 -9.21 12.30 -4.39
N GLU A 471 -10.39 12.76 -4.82
CA GLU A 471 -11.43 11.86 -5.31
C GLU A 471 -10.91 11.08 -6.51
N VAL A 472 -10.55 9.85 -6.25
CA VAL A 472 -9.85 8.99 -7.19
C VAL A 472 -10.86 8.12 -7.90
N GLY A 473 -10.81 8.06 -9.20
CA GLY A 473 -11.54 7.07 -9.98
C GLY A 473 -11.22 5.63 -9.54
N LEU A 474 -11.97 4.66 -10.02
CA LEU A 474 -11.78 3.24 -9.66
C LEU A 474 -10.50 2.60 -10.25
N GLY A 475 -9.70 3.34 -11.03
CA GLY A 475 -8.49 2.80 -11.67
C GLY A 475 -8.80 1.64 -12.63
N LEU A 476 -9.91 1.72 -13.36
CA LEU A 476 -10.34 0.72 -14.33
C LEU A 476 -9.49 0.82 -15.60
N THR A 477 -8.33 0.19 -15.58
CA THR A 477 -7.49 0.02 -16.77
C THR A 477 -7.70 -1.36 -17.37
N THR A 478 -7.40 -1.54 -18.66
CA THR A 478 -7.45 -2.86 -19.32
C THR A 478 -6.62 -3.88 -18.53
N THR A 479 -5.47 -3.49 -18.02
CA THR A 479 -4.59 -4.36 -17.21
C THR A 479 -5.21 -4.74 -15.87
N SER A 480 -5.88 -3.80 -15.17
CA SER A 480 -6.50 -4.06 -13.86
C SER A 480 -7.78 -4.90 -13.93
N VAL A 481 -8.36 -5.06 -15.12
CA VAL A 481 -9.54 -5.90 -15.37
C VAL A 481 -9.14 -7.23 -16.00
N VAL A 482 -8.42 -7.21 -17.13
CA VAL A 482 -8.06 -8.42 -17.88
C VAL A 482 -7.01 -9.25 -17.15
N GLY A 483 -6.03 -8.60 -16.51
CA GLY A 483 -4.99 -9.28 -15.75
C GLY A 483 -5.54 -10.23 -14.68
N PRO A 484 -6.34 -9.75 -13.71
CA PRO A 484 -6.96 -10.60 -12.69
C PRO A 484 -7.92 -11.65 -13.26
N LEU A 485 -8.65 -11.34 -14.34
CA LEU A 485 -9.54 -12.29 -15.01
C LEU A 485 -8.76 -13.49 -15.56
N VAL A 486 -7.73 -13.22 -16.36
CA VAL A 486 -6.87 -14.25 -16.96
C VAL A 486 -6.15 -15.05 -15.87
N LEU A 487 -5.59 -14.34 -14.87
CA LEU A 487 -4.86 -14.95 -13.77
C LEU A 487 -5.77 -15.88 -12.95
N GLY A 488 -6.98 -15.44 -12.60
CA GLY A 488 -7.93 -16.23 -11.82
C GLY A 488 -8.43 -17.46 -12.57
N VAL A 489 -8.69 -17.34 -13.87
CA VAL A 489 -9.06 -18.48 -14.72
C VAL A 489 -7.89 -19.47 -14.82
N LEU A 490 -6.67 -18.96 -15.11
CA LEU A 490 -5.48 -19.79 -15.25
C LEU A 490 -5.18 -20.57 -13.95
N VAL A 491 -5.21 -19.88 -12.82
CA VAL A 491 -5.00 -20.48 -11.50
C VAL A 491 -6.05 -21.55 -11.20
N THR A 492 -7.31 -21.29 -11.55
CA THR A 492 -8.39 -22.27 -11.35
C THR A 492 -8.16 -23.51 -12.20
N LEU A 493 -7.76 -23.36 -13.45
CA LEU A 493 -7.42 -24.46 -14.35
C LEU A 493 -6.23 -25.27 -13.84
N MET A 494 -5.15 -24.60 -13.42
CA MET A 494 -3.97 -25.25 -12.85
C MET A 494 -4.31 -26.03 -11.57
N SER A 495 -5.10 -25.44 -10.69
CA SER A 495 -5.55 -26.06 -9.44
C SER A 495 -6.40 -27.32 -9.69
N ALA A 496 -7.27 -27.28 -10.71
CA ALA A 496 -8.15 -28.39 -11.07
C ALA A 496 -7.45 -29.48 -11.89
N TRP A 497 -6.27 -29.22 -12.47
CA TRP A 497 -5.56 -30.14 -13.36
C TRP A 497 -5.27 -31.51 -12.71
N SER A 498 -4.69 -31.53 -11.51
CA SER A 498 -4.36 -32.77 -10.80
C SER A 498 -5.63 -33.57 -10.42
N PRO A 499 -6.68 -32.96 -9.82
CA PRO A 499 -7.96 -33.64 -9.60
C PRO A 499 -8.60 -34.15 -10.88
N ALA A 500 -8.59 -33.38 -11.97
CA ALA A 500 -9.18 -33.77 -13.24
C ALA A 500 -8.47 -35.00 -13.85
N ARG A 501 -7.16 -35.10 -13.78
CA ARG A 501 -6.40 -36.29 -14.20
C ARG A 501 -6.75 -37.50 -13.35
N ARG A 502 -6.95 -37.33 -12.04
CA ARG A 502 -7.40 -38.45 -11.16
C ARG A 502 -8.81 -38.94 -11.54
N ALA A 503 -9.75 -38.02 -11.84
CA ALA A 503 -11.07 -38.38 -12.33
C ALA A 503 -11.03 -39.24 -13.59
N GLY A 504 -10.15 -38.90 -14.55
CA GLY A 504 -9.94 -39.66 -15.77
C GLY A 504 -9.25 -41.03 -15.57
N ALA A 505 -8.46 -41.18 -14.49
CA ALA A 505 -7.70 -42.40 -14.22
C ALA A 505 -8.48 -43.49 -13.44
N VAL A 506 -9.74 -43.25 -13.08
CA VAL A 506 -10.56 -44.21 -12.29
C VAL A 506 -10.82 -45.52 -13.05
N HIS A 507 -10.51 -46.65 -12.40
CA HIS A 507 -10.84 -47.99 -12.92
C HIS A 507 -12.25 -48.35 -12.50
N PRO A 508 -13.14 -48.80 -13.45
CA PRO A 508 -14.54 -49.10 -13.14
C PRO A 508 -14.73 -50.18 -12.06
N VAL A 509 -13.91 -51.22 -12.12
CA VAL A 509 -14.00 -52.37 -11.19
C VAL A 509 -13.53 -52.00 -9.79
N GLU A 510 -12.51 -51.13 -9.68
CA GLU A 510 -11.89 -50.74 -8.43
C GLU A 510 -12.78 -49.76 -7.63
N ALA A 511 -13.50 -48.88 -8.35
CA ALA A 511 -14.41 -47.89 -7.75
C ALA A 511 -15.77 -48.54 -7.33
N MET A 512 -16.13 -49.69 -7.85
CA MET A 512 -17.33 -50.44 -7.41
C MET A 512 -17.05 -51.37 -6.21
N ARG A 513 -15.78 -51.75 -5.99
CA ARG A 513 -15.33 -52.37 -4.76
C ARG A 513 -15.06 -51.27 -3.72
N SER A 514 -15.93 -51.11 -2.76
CA SER A 514 -15.81 -50.16 -1.64
C SER A 514 -14.70 -50.54 -0.64
N THR A 515 -13.48 -50.72 -1.11
CA THR A 515 -12.30 -50.88 -0.23
C THR A 515 -11.44 -49.62 -0.29
N GLU A 516 -11.41 -48.92 0.83
CA GLU A 516 -10.57 -47.76 1.16
C GLU A 516 -9.08 -48.10 1.13
N THR A 517 -8.50 -48.44 0.02
CA THR A 517 -7.03 -48.58 -0.09
C THR A 517 -6.52 -47.87 -1.33
N ALA A 518 -6.68 -46.52 -1.34
CA ALA A 518 -5.79 -45.72 -2.14
C ALA A 518 -4.41 -45.77 -1.47
N ALA A 519 -3.39 -46.29 -2.18
CA ALA A 519 -1.99 -46.31 -1.71
C ALA A 519 -1.52 -44.92 -1.31
N GLU A 520 -1.52 -44.67 -0.02
CA GLU A 520 -1.08 -43.39 0.53
C GLU A 520 0.45 -43.30 0.42
N SER A 521 0.95 -42.28 -0.29
CA SER A 521 2.38 -41.97 -0.28
C SER A 521 2.89 -41.89 1.17
N PRO A 522 4.03 -42.51 1.51
CA PRO A 522 4.50 -42.58 2.89
C PRO A 522 4.73 -41.20 3.47
N LEU A 523 4.15 -40.94 4.63
CA LEU A 523 4.26 -39.64 5.34
C LEU A 523 5.72 -39.23 5.54
N LYS A 524 6.61 -40.22 5.73
CA LYS A 524 8.04 -40.05 5.94
C LYS A 524 8.75 -39.34 4.78
N LEU A 525 8.50 -39.77 3.53
CA LEU A 525 9.11 -39.14 2.34
C LEU A 525 8.68 -37.69 2.15
N ARG A 526 7.39 -37.43 2.31
CA ARG A 526 6.84 -36.08 2.23
C ARG A 526 7.44 -35.15 3.30
N THR A 527 7.54 -35.62 4.54
CA THR A 527 8.15 -34.87 5.64
C THR A 527 9.63 -34.63 5.39
N PHE A 528 10.37 -35.63 4.89
CA PHE A 528 11.78 -35.48 4.55
C PHE A 528 11.99 -34.41 3.46
N LEU A 529 11.26 -34.49 2.35
CA LEU A 529 11.34 -33.49 1.28
C LEU A 529 10.97 -32.09 1.80
N GLY A 530 9.95 -32.01 2.66
CA GLY A 530 9.57 -30.74 3.29
C GLY A 530 10.65 -30.18 4.21
N LEU A 531 11.35 -31.01 4.97
CA LEU A 531 12.50 -30.58 5.79
C LEU A 531 13.67 -30.11 4.95
N VAL A 532 13.94 -30.77 3.81
CA VAL A 532 14.97 -30.31 2.86
C VAL A 532 14.62 -28.93 2.30
N LEU A 533 13.36 -28.69 1.91
CA LEU A 533 12.92 -27.39 1.41
C LEU A 533 12.98 -26.30 2.51
N LEU A 534 12.61 -26.65 3.74
CA LEU A 534 12.76 -25.74 4.90
C LEU A 534 14.21 -25.37 5.14
N ALA A 535 15.11 -26.37 5.09
CA ALA A 535 16.54 -26.15 5.28
C ALA A 535 17.12 -25.31 4.12
N ALA A 536 16.74 -25.59 2.86
CA ALA A 536 17.17 -24.82 1.70
C ALA A 536 16.66 -23.37 1.74
N GLY A 537 15.38 -23.16 2.06
CA GLY A 537 14.81 -21.82 2.19
C GLY A 537 15.39 -21.04 3.37
N GLY A 538 15.61 -21.69 4.50
CA GLY A 538 16.30 -21.12 5.66
C GLY A 538 17.76 -20.77 5.36
N ALA A 539 18.47 -21.65 4.62
CA ALA A 539 19.85 -21.38 4.19
C ALA A 539 19.92 -20.20 3.20
N ALA A 540 18.98 -20.10 2.26
CA ALA A 540 18.89 -18.96 1.32
C ALA A 540 18.66 -17.64 2.08
N ALA A 541 17.74 -17.62 3.04
CA ALA A 541 17.49 -16.46 3.89
C ALA A 541 18.72 -16.11 4.77
N ALA A 542 19.38 -17.13 5.37
CA ALA A 542 20.56 -16.93 6.17
C ALA A 542 21.78 -16.45 5.35
N ALA A 543 21.91 -16.94 4.11
CA ALA A 543 22.94 -16.45 3.18
C ALA A 543 22.71 -14.97 2.83
N ALA A 544 21.49 -14.58 2.49
CA ALA A 544 21.12 -13.19 2.20
C ALA A 544 21.37 -12.24 3.39
N VAL A 545 21.23 -12.74 4.63
CA VAL A 545 21.51 -11.97 5.85
C VAL A 545 23.02 -11.84 6.11
N ARG A 546 23.81 -12.88 5.82
CA ARG A 546 25.26 -12.91 6.13
C ARG A 546 26.12 -12.23 5.08
N VAL A 547 25.64 -12.12 3.83
CA VAL A 547 26.40 -11.48 2.75
C VAL A 547 26.54 -10.00 3.07
N SER A 548 27.78 -9.48 2.97
CA SER A 548 28.10 -8.10 3.27
C SER A 548 27.34 -7.13 2.36
N ILE A 549 26.94 -5.98 2.90
CA ILE A 549 26.28 -4.90 2.16
C ILE A 549 27.18 -4.41 1.00
N ALA A 550 28.49 -4.51 1.15
CA ALA A 550 29.46 -4.10 0.13
C ALA A 550 29.43 -4.96 -1.15
N ASP A 551 28.96 -6.21 -1.07
CA ASP A 551 29.04 -7.16 -2.19
C ASP A 551 27.77 -7.23 -3.04
N TYR A 552 26.60 -6.94 -2.47
CA TYR A 552 25.31 -7.07 -3.15
C TYR A 552 24.30 -6.00 -2.70
N ASP A 553 23.60 -5.45 -3.68
CA ASP A 553 22.49 -4.50 -3.49
C ASP A 553 21.37 -5.08 -2.59
N THR A 554 20.75 -4.24 -1.78
CA THR A 554 19.62 -4.58 -0.89
C THR A 554 18.46 -5.25 -1.64
N GLN A 555 18.21 -4.83 -2.90
CA GLN A 555 17.18 -5.43 -3.74
C GLN A 555 17.47 -6.91 -4.03
N THR A 556 18.71 -7.25 -4.37
CA THR A 556 19.12 -8.64 -4.65
C THR A 556 19.01 -9.51 -3.40
N ARG A 557 19.40 -8.98 -2.23
CA ARG A 557 19.27 -9.65 -0.94
C ARG A 557 17.81 -9.86 -0.55
N ALA A 558 16.95 -8.86 -0.78
CA ALA A 558 15.51 -8.97 -0.54
C ALA A 558 14.85 -10.02 -1.45
N LEU A 559 15.25 -10.11 -2.72
CA LEU A 559 14.78 -11.15 -3.64
C LEU A 559 15.20 -12.56 -3.19
N ALA A 560 16.41 -12.72 -2.66
CA ALA A 560 16.88 -14.00 -2.12
C ALA A 560 16.08 -14.43 -0.87
N VAL A 561 15.76 -13.49 0.04
CA VAL A 561 14.84 -13.74 1.17
C VAL A 561 13.44 -14.10 0.68
N GLY A 562 12.94 -13.42 -0.36
CA GLY A 562 11.64 -13.71 -0.97
C GLY A 562 11.58 -15.12 -1.57
N ALA A 563 12.61 -15.53 -2.32
CA ALA A 563 12.73 -16.90 -2.84
C ALA A 563 12.82 -17.93 -1.69
N GLY A 564 13.59 -17.61 -0.66
CA GLY A 564 13.66 -18.42 0.57
C GLY A 564 12.30 -18.57 1.24
N ALA A 565 11.51 -17.50 1.31
CA ALA A 565 10.17 -17.52 1.89
C ALA A 565 9.21 -18.44 1.12
N VAL A 566 9.30 -18.49 -0.20
CA VAL A 566 8.51 -19.42 -1.03
C VAL A 566 8.91 -20.87 -0.71
N LEU A 567 10.20 -21.17 -0.63
CA LEU A 567 10.69 -22.52 -0.30
C LEU A 567 10.27 -22.92 1.13
N VAL A 568 10.40 -22.02 2.10
CA VAL A 568 9.92 -22.24 3.48
C VAL A 568 8.43 -22.53 3.50
N THR A 569 7.62 -21.76 2.76
CA THR A 569 6.16 -21.93 2.69
C THR A 569 5.78 -23.31 2.15
N ILE A 570 6.42 -23.75 1.05
CA ILE A 570 6.18 -25.07 0.46
C ILE A 570 6.69 -26.15 1.44
N GLY A 571 7.84 -25.95 2.05
CA GLY A 571 8.41 -26.85 3.05
C GLY A 571 7.50 -27.06 4.26
N VAL A 572 6.98 -25.97 4.82
CA VAL A 572 5.99 -25.99 5.91
C VAL A 572 4.74 -26.76 5.51
N PHE A 573 4.19 -26.53 4.31
CA PHE A 573 3.05 -27.28 3.81
C PHE A 573 3.30 -28.79 3.77
N MET A 574 4.51 -29.18 3.38
CA MET A 574 4.88 -30.60 3.32
C MET A 574 5.10 -31.21 4.71
N VAL A 575 5.67 -30.45 5.66
CA VAL A 575 5.96 -30.91 7.03
C VAL A 575 4.74 -30.79 7.96
N ALA A 576 3.80 -29.92 7.68
CA ALA A 576 2.64 -29.62 8.52
C ALA A 576 1.85 -30.87 8.99
N PRO A 577 1.67 -31.94 8.22
CA PRO A 577 1.02 -33.16 8.72
C PRO A 577 1.78 -33.83 9.88
N ALA A 578 3.10 -33.85 9.82
CA ALA A 578 3.90 -34.39 10.90
C ALA A 578 3.88 -33.50 12.14
N LEU A 579 3.98 -32.17 11.95
CA LEU A 579 3.86 -31.18 13.01
C LEU A 579 2.48 -31.21 13.68
N SER A 580 1.41 -31.48 12.91
CA SER A 580 0.07 -31.50 13.47
C SER A 580 -0.13 -32.59 14.52
N ILE A 581 0.52 -33.75 14.37
CA ILE A 581 0.47 -34.85 15.36
C ILE A 581 0.97 -34.38 16.73
N LEU A 582 2.07 -33.63 16.73
CA LEU A 582 2.69 -33.11 17.95
C LEU A 582 1.89 -31.95 18.55
N VAL A 583 1.71 -30.89 17.76
CA VAL A 583 1.14 -29.60 18.22
C VAL A 583 -0.33 -29.73 18.56
N VAL A 584 -1.13 -30.37 17.69
CA VAL A 584 -2.55 -30.65 17.97
C VAL A 584 -2.71 -31.61 19.14
N GLY A 585 -1.75 -32.53 19.32
CA GLY A 585 -1.71 -33.40 20.49
C GLY A 585 -1.56 -32.62 21.82
N ILE A 586 -0.74 -31.58 21.85
CA ILE A 586 -0.53 -30.70 23.02
C ILE A 586 -1.77 -29.81 23.22
N ILE A 587 -2.16 -29.07 22.18
CA ILE A 587 -3.31 -28.13 22.19
C ILE A 587 -4.59 -28.92 22.54
N GLY A 588 -4.77 -30.11 21.97
CA GLY A 588 -5.94 -30.94 22.19
C GLY A 588 -6.05 -31.46 23.63
N ARG A 589 -4.92 -31.75 24.26
CA ARG A 589 -4.92 -32.10 25.69
C ARG A 589 -5.33 -30.92 26.56
N LEU A 590 -4.74 -29.74 26.31
CA LEU A 590 -5.04 -28.53 27.07
C LEU A 590 -6.51 -28.08 26.93
N LEU A 591 -6.99 -27.97 25.69
CA LEU A 591 -8.38 -27.57 25.40
C LEU A 591 -9.40 -28.65 25.77
N GLY A 592 -9.00 -29.94 25.76
CA GLY A 592 -9.86 -31.06 26.09
C GLY A 592 -10.12 -31.21 27.60
N LEU A 593 -9.27 -30.69 28.48
CA LEU A 593 -9.39 -30.80 29.92
C LEU A 593 -10.78 -30.36 30.47
N PRO A 594 -11.31 -29.18 30.14
CA PRO A 594 -12.60 -28.74 30.66
C PRO A 594 -13.81 -29.48 30.08
N PHE A 595 -13.65 -30.15 28.92
CA PHE A 595 -14.77 -30.79 28.20
C PHE A 595 -14.80 -32.33 28.32
N ARG A 596 -14.00 -32.92 29.20
CA ARG A 596 -13.96 -34.35 29.53
C ARG A 596 -13.98 -35.28 28.28
N ALA A 597 -14.98 -36.13 28.13
CA ALA A 597 -15.07 -37.11 27.03
C ALA A 597 -15.14 -36.48 25.63
N VAL A 598 -15.87 -35.37 25.46
CA VAL A 598 -16.01 -34.68 24.17
C VAL A 598 -14.68 -34.06 23.76
N GLY A 599 -13.93 -33.44 24.69
CA GLY A 599 -12.62 -32.85 24.44
C GLY A 599 -11.58 -33.91 24.06
N LYS A 600 -11.57 -35.07 24.78
CA LYS A 600 -10.68 -36.20 24.47
C LYS A 600 -10.98 -36.77 23.08
N LEU A 601 -12.26 -36.87 22.71
CA LEU A 601 -12.69 -37.36 21.38
C LEU A 601 -12.25 -36.40 20.30
N ALA A 602 -12.41 -35.07 20.47
CA ALA A 602 -11.96 -34.06 19.51
C ALA A 602 -10.44 -34.13 19.27
N ALA A 603 -9.65 -34.22 20.35
CA ALA A 603 -8.21 -34.36 20.26
C ALA A 603 -7.76 -35.65 19.52
N THR A 604 -8.47 -36.75 19.75
CA THR A 604 -8.17 -38.02 19.09
C THR A 604 -8.51 -37.97 17.60
N ASN A 605 -9.65 -37.37 17.25
CA ASN A 605 -10.08 -37.23 15.86
C ASN A 605 -9.11 -36.38 15.04
N SER A 606 -8.68 -35.21 15.59
CA SER A 606 -7.74 -34.33 14.89
C SER A 606 -6.37 -34.98 14.67
N ARG A 607 -5.96 -35.92 15.53
CA ARG A 607 -4.70 -36.65 15.41
C ARG A 607 -4.75 -37.83 14.44
N ARG A 608 -5.91 -38.45 14.26
CA ARG A 608 -6.07 -39.61 13.37
C ARG A 608 -5.84 -39.26 11.90
N ASN A 609 -6.20 -38.03 11.48
CA ASN A 609 -6.06 -37.58 10.10
C ASN A 609 -5.15 -36.34 9.98
N PRO A 610 -3.81 -36.50 10.18
CA PRO A 610 -2.88 -35.36 10.25
C PRO A 610 -2.76 -34.60 8.92
N ARG A 611 -2.90 -35.25 7.78
CA ARG A 611 -2.90 -34.60 6.45
C ARG A 611 -4.05 -33.61 6.31
N ARG A 612 -5.23 -34.02 6.73
CA ARG A 612 -6.44 -33.22 6.66
C ARG A 612 -6.39 -32.05 7.62
N THR A 613 -5.94 -32.27 8.86
CA THR A 613 -5.72 -31.20 9.85
C THR A 613 -4.75 -30.15 9.33
N ALA A 614 -3.63 -30.59 8.75
CA ALA A 614 -2.62 -29.69 8.19
C ALA A 614 -3.14 -28.89 6.98
N THR A 615 -3.85 -29.54 6.06
CA THR A 615 -4.40 -28.85 4.89
C THR A 615 -5.46 -27.83 5.27
N THR A 616 -6.30 -28.12 6.26
CA THR A 616 -7.31 -27.16 6.76
C THR A 616 -6.65 -25.97 7.46
N ALA A 617 -5.59 -26.22 8.25
CA ALA A 617 -4.89 -25.15 8.97
C ALA A 617 -4.03 -24.26 8.06
N PHE A 618 -3.59 -24.77 6.89
CA PHE A 618 -2.57 -24.13 6.07
C PHE A 618 -2.96 -22.73 5.57
N ALA A 619 -4.22 -22.54 5.18
CA ALA A 619 -4.71 -21.22 4.77
C ALA A 619 -4.59 -20.18 5.90
N LEU A 620 -4.92 -20.59 7.13
CA LEU A 620 -4.74 -19.72 8.30
C LEU A 620 -3.26 -19.53 8.64
N THR A 621 -2.46 -20.56 8.50
CA THR A 621 -0.99 -20.51 8.71
C THR A 621 -0.36 -19.43 7.84
N LEU A 622 -0.71 -19.40 6.54
CA LEU A 622 -0.21 -18.37 5.62
C LEU A 622 -0.67 -16.96 6.00
N GLY A 623 -1.97 -16.80 6.30
CA GLY A 623 -2.51 -15.51 6.71
C GLY A 623 -1.83 -14.98 7.99
N VAL A 624 -1.69 -15.83 9.00
CA VAL A 624 -1.06 -15.47 10.27
C VAL A 624 0.44 -15.23 10.09
N ALA A 625 1.15 -16.02 9.27
CA ALA A 625 2.56 -15.80 8.99
C ALA A 625 2.80 -14.42 8.36
N LEU A 626 1.97 -14.05 7.40
CA LEU A 626 2.04 -12.76 6.74
C LEU A 626 1.79 -11.60 7.72
N VAL A 627 0.70 -11.69 8.51
CA VAL A 627 0.36 -10.66 9.51
C VAL A 627 1.47 -10.55 10.57
N THR A 628 2.09 -11.67 10.95
CA THR A 628 3.22 -11.67 11.89
C THR A 628 4.46 -10.99 11.29
N THR A 629 4.83 -11.32 10.04
CA THR A 629 5.98 -10.72 9.35
C THR A 629 5.83 -9.20 9.25
N ILE A 630 4.64 -8.73 8.84
CA ILE A 630 4.35 -7.29 8.72
C ILE A 630 4.23 -6.63 10.08
N GLY A 631 3.62 -7.30 11.05
CA GLY A 631 3.55 -6.80 12.42
C GLY A 631 4.94 -6.60 13.04
N MET A 632 5.89 -7.49 12.74
CA MET A 632 7.29 -7.31 13.14
C MET A 632 7.94 -6.12 12.42
N LEU A 633 7.74 -6.00 11.09
CA LEU A 633 8.26 -4.85 10.34
C LEU A 633 7.72 -3.54 10.91
N ALA A 634 6.41 -3.48 11.13
CA ALA A 634 5.74 -2.33 11.72
C ALA A 634 6.28 -1.96 13.11
N ALA A 635 6.39 -2.94 14.00
CA ALA A 635 6.88 -2.72 15.36
C ALA A 635 8.36 -2.31 15.36
N SER A 636 9.16 -2.91 14.46
CA SER A 636 10.56 -2.56 14.31
C SER A 636 10.76 -1.16 13.74
N MET A 637 9.97 -0.75 12.73
CA MET A 637 9.99 0.63 12.23
C MET A 637 9.60 1.64 13.32
N GLN A 638 8.53 1.37 14.07
CA GLN A 638 8.14 2.23 15.19
C GLN A 638 9.21 2.33 16.26
N GLN A 639 9.85 1.21 16.59
CA GLN A 639 10.89 1.18 17.62
C GLN A 639 12.18 1.85 17.11
N SER A 640 12.59 1.59 15.86
CA SER A 640 13.74 2.28 15.26
C SER A 640 13.57 3.81 15.34
N VAL A 641 12.38 4.33 14.97
CA VAL A 641 12.12 5.77 15.07
C VAL A 641 12.13 6.26 16.53
N LYS A 642 11.56 5.48 17.46
CA LYS A 642 11.61 5.84 18.88
C LYS A 642 13.01 5.81 19.43
N ASP A 643 13.77 4.76 19.14
CA ASP A 643 15.15 4.62 19.60
C ASP A 643 16.04 5.72 19.02
N LEU A 644 15.92 5.99 17.73
CA LEU A 644 16.67 7.03 17.04
C LEU A 644 16.45 8.42 17.64
N VAL A 645 15.20 8.74 18.02
CA VAL A 645 14.89 10.03 18.64
C VAL A 645 15.22 10.01 20.13
N SER A 646 14.96 8.92 20.85
CA SER A 646 15.14 8.88 22.30
C SER A 646 16.61 8.68 22.70
N SER A 647 17.39 7.92 21.93
CA SER A 647 18.82 7.72 22.14
C SER A 647 19.67 8.81 21.51
N GLY A 648 19.22 9.35 20.37
CA GLY A 648 19.98 10.39 19.65
C GLY A 648 19.84 11.80 20.20
N VAL A 649 18.88 12.08 21.12
CA VAL A 649 18.62 13.42 21.66
C VAL A 649 18.95 13.47 23.15
N ARG A 650 19.94 14.24 23.52
CA ARG A 650 20.32 14.53 24.92
C ARG A 650 19.54 15.71 25.50
N ALA A 651 19.09 16.64 24.65
CA ALA A 651 18.30 17.80 25.04
C ALA A 651 17.08 17.40 25.86
N ASP A 652 16.70 18.22 26.84
CA ASP A 652 15.50 18.01 27.66
C ASP A 652 14.25 18.37 26.86
N TYR A 653 14.33 19.43 26.03
CA TYR A 653 13.25 19.92 25.20
C TYR A 653 13.72 20.20 23.78
N VAL A 654 12.83 19.95 22.82
CA VAL A 654 12.98 20.31 21.42
C VAL A 654 11.88 21.32 21.09
N LEU A 655 12.27 22.47 20.62
CA LEU A 655 11.35 23.48 20.09
C LEU A 655 11.34 23.34 18.57
N SER A 656 10.17 23.13 18.00
CA SER A 656 9.99 22.98 16.56
C SER A 656 8.65 23.56 16.14
N SER A 657 8.46 23.73 14.84
CA SER A 657 7.15 24.12 14.33
C SER A 657 6.17 22.94 14.30
N PRO A 658 4.86 23.19 14.49
CA PRO A 658 3.83 22.19 14.36
C PRO A 658 3.81 21.55 12.96
N GLY A 659 3.50 20.26 12.89
CA GLY A 659 3.36 19.55 11.63
C GLY A 659 4.67 18.90 11.15
N ASP A 660 5.23 19.35 10.01
CA ASP A 660 6.43 18.73 9.44
C ASP A 660 7.76 19.24 10.07
N GLY A 661 7.67 20.18 11.05
CA GLY A 661 8.83 20.78 11.71
C GLY A 661 9.74 21.59 10.77
N ARG A 662 9.21 22.05 9.62
CA ARG A 662 9.99 22.75 8.58
C ARG A 662 9.68 24.26 8.48
N PHE A 663 8.76 24.73 9.29
CA PHE A 663 8.48 26.18 9.35
C PHE A 663 9.59 26.87 10.15
N PRO A 664 10.04 28.07 9.73
CA PRO A 664 11.06 28.80 10.44
C PRO A 664 10.68 29.16 11.88
N ILE A 665 11.62 29.00 12.81
CA ILE A 665 11.50 29.54 14.14
C ILE A 665 12.00 31.00 14.07
N PRO A 666 11.21 32.00 14.50
CA PRO A 666 11.62 33.38 14.50
C PRO A 666 12.85 33.65 15.41
N ASP A 667 13.78 34.47 14.96
CA ASP A 667 15.00 34.79 15.71
C ASP A 667 14.69 35.41 17.09
N ASP A 668 13.66 36.24 17.19
CA ASP A 668 13.20 36.80 18.45
C ASP A 668 12.74 35.73 19.44
N ALA A 669 12.16 34.63 18.96
CA ALA A 669 11.79 33.48 19.80
C ALA A 669 13.05 32.81 20.37
N VAL A 670 14.08 32.66 19.56
CA VAL A 670 15.39 32.11 20.01
C VAL A 670 16.00 32.94 21.09
N GLN A 671 15.98 34.24 20.92
CA GLN A 671 16.51 35.18 21.92
C GLN A 671 15.76 35.06 23.26
N LYS A 672 14.42 35.05 23.24
CA LYS A 672 13.59 34.83 24.43
C LYS A 672 13.86 33.48 25.09
N VAL A 673 14.04 32.43 24.31
CA VAL A 673 14.39 31.11 24.86
C VAL A 673 15.76 31.16 25.53
N ARG A 674 16.72 31.80 24.93
CA ARG A 674 18.09 31.96 25.48
C ARG A 674 18.09 32.69 26.82
N GLU A 675 17.21 33.66 26.99
CA GLU A 675 17.08 34.48 28.22
C GLU A 675 16.16 33.82 29.28
N THR A 676 15.59 32.66 28.98
CA THR A 676 14.65 31.96 29.85
C THR A 676 15.34 31.30 31.05
N ALA A 677 14.82 31.54 32.25
CA ALA A 677 15.37 30.97 33.48
C ALA A 677 15.34 29.43 33.47
N GLY A 678 16.48 28.81 33.77
CA GLY A 678 16.65 27.37 33.78
C GLY A 678 17.24 26.81 32.48
N VAL A 679 17.41 27.61 31.46
CA VAL A 679 18.08 27.21 30.20
C VAL A 679 19.58 27.20 30.42
N GLY A 680 20.23 26.13 30.00
CA GLY A 680 21.69 25.96 30.00
C GLY A 680 22.26 26.03 28.59
N GLU A 681 22.35 24.89 27.93
CA GLU A 681 22.90 24.80 26.57
C GLU A 681 21.77 24.81 25.52
N ILE A 682 22.04 25.50 24.41
CA ILE A 682 21.11 25.56 23.27
C ILE A 682 21.89 25.25 21.99
N THR A 683 21.35 24.40 21.13
CA THR A 683 21.85 24.18 19.77
C THR A 683 20.74 24.48 18.78
N GLY A 684 20.97 25.43 17.89
CA GLY A 684 20.06 25.72 16.77
C GLY A 684 20.42 24.90 15.55
N PHE A 685 19.40 24.28 14.94
CA PHE A 685 19.56 23.53 13.70
C PHE A 685 18.83 24.28 12.58
N SER A 686 19.59 24.67 11.60
CA SER A 686 19.11 25.41 10.43
C SER A 686 19.31 24.59 9.17
N ARG A 687 18.59 24.92 8.10
CA ARG A 687 18.76 24.33 6.78
C ARG A 687 19.14 25.39 5.77
N VAL A 688 20.13 25.07 4.94
CA VAL A 688 20.68 25.97 3.91
C VAL A 688 20.71 25.23 2.55
N PRO A 689 20.42 25.90 1.42
CA PRO A 689 20.44 25.33 0.10
C PRO A 689 21.87 25.16 -0.46
N VAL A 690 22.68 24.41 0.25
CA VAL A 690 24.03 24.00 -0.16
C VAL A 690 24.18 22.49 0.03
N SER A 691 25.17 21.89 -0.58
CA SER A 691 25.55 20.49 -0.37
C SER A 691 27.05 20.37 -0.13
N VAL A 692 27.49 19.32 0.57
CA VAL A 692 28.90 19.08 0.85
C VAL A 692 29.40 17.96 -0.05
N GLY A 693 30.38 18.25 -0.89
CA GLY A 693 31.10 17.31 -1.75
C GLY A 693 30.31 16.74 -2.95
N VAL A 694 28.98 16.78 -2.92
CA VAL A 694 28.12 16.14 -3.94
C VAL A 694 27.19 17.18 -4.55
N THR A 695 26.99 17.11 -5.86
CA THR A 695 25.95 17.90 -6.54
C THR A 695 24.60 17.23 -6.30
N PRO A 696 23.60 17.94 -5.74
CA PRO A 696 22.30 17.34 -5.47
C PRO A 696 21.57 17.00 -6.76
N ASP A 697 20.75 15.97 -6.71
CA ASP A 697 19.85 15.55 -7.79
C ASP A 697 18.82 16.66 -8.09
N SER A 698 18.52 16.87 -9.36
CA SER A 698 17.55 17.88 -9.86
C SER A 698 16.19 17.78 -9.18
N PHE A 699 15.74 16.55 -8.88
CA PHE A 699 14.49 16.31 -8.15
C PHE A 699 14.55 16.83 -6.72
N MET A 700 15.64 16.60 -6.01
CA MET A 700 15.87 17.09 -4.65
C MET A 700 15.87 18.62 -4.61
N VAL A 701 16.48 19.23 -5.63
CA VAL A 701 16.53 20.69 -5.81
C VAL A 701 15.12 21.24 -6.08
N ALA A 702 14.42 20.70 -7.06
CA ALA A 702 13.09 21.16 -7.46
C ALA A 702 12.04 21.08 -6.33
N ASN A 703 12.19 20.10 -5.43
CA ASN A 703 11.29 19.92 -4.28
C ASN A 703 11.77 20.64 -3.01
N GLY A 704 12.85 21.42 -3.07
CA GLY A 704 13.44 22.10 -1.93
C GLY A 704 13.95 21.16 -0.84
N MET A 705 14.26 19.90 -1.22
CA MET A 705 14.81 18.86 -0.34
C MET A 705 16.33 18.90 -0.27
N ALA A 706 16.99 19.46 -1.28
CA ALA A 706 18.44 19.63 -1.34
C ALA A 706 18.87 20.77 -0.42
N LYS A 707 18.91 20.49 0.88
CA LYS A 707 19.32 21.44 1.92
C LYS A 707 20.19 20.73 2.94
N THR A 708 21.40 21.21 3.15
CA THR A 708 22.30 20.73 4.20
C THR A 708 21.89 21.27 5.56
N LEU A 709 21.98 20.42 6.57
CA LEU A 709 21.79 20.81 7.95
C LEU A 709 23.04 21.60 8.42
N VAL A 710 22.78 22.70 9.10
CA VAL A 710 23.83 23.48 9.76
C VAL A 710 23.52 23.64 11.24
N ALA A 711 24.53 23.62 12.06
CA ALA A 711 24.40 23.82 13.50
C ALA A 711 25.49 24.75 14.02
N ASP A 712 25.20 25.41 15.13
CA ASP A 712 26.14 26.12 15.97
C ASP A 712 26.52 25.21 17.16
N ASN A 713 27.68 25.42 17.74
CA ASN A 713 28.15 24.75 18.96
C ASN A 713 28.55 23.28 18.84
N ASP A 714 28.86 22.69 20.00
CA ASP A 714 29.23 21.27 20.13
C ASP A 714 27.97 20.40 20.18
N LEU A 715 27.80 19.52 19.17
CA LEU A 715 26.65 18.68 19.04
C LEU A 715 26.49 17.67 20.20
N THR A 716 27.59 17.28 20.86
CA THR A 716 27.55 16.32 22.00
C THR A 716 26.86 16.89 23.24
N LYS A 717 26.65 18.20 23.32
CA LYS A 717 25.94 18.83 24.41
C LYS A 717 24.42 18.60 24.35
N THR A 718 23.87 18.54 23.15
CA THR A 718 22.42 18.42 22.90
C THR A 718 22.01 17.11 22.24
N LEU A 719 22.99 16.39 21.66
CA LEU A 719 22.79 15.08 21.03
C LEU A 719 23.65 14.03 21.73
N GLU A 720 23.13 12.79 21.75
CA GLU A 720 23.86 11.61 22.13
C GLU A 720 24.32 10.90 20.85
N LEU A 721 25.60 11.04 20.52
CA LEU A 721 26.20 10.49 19.32
C LEU A 721 27.04 9.29 19.68
N GLU A 722 26.81 8.16 18.98
CA GLU A 722 27.58 6.94 19.12
C GLU A 722 28.70 6.90 18.06
N GLY A 723 29.76 6.12 18.32
CA GLY A 723 30.85 5.92 17.37
C GLY A 723 31.63 7.18 16.98
N VAL A 724 31.67 8.17 17.85
CA VAL A 724 32.31 9.47 17.57
C VAL A 724 33.82 9.30 17.36
N SER A 725 34.30 9.81 16.19
CA SER A 725 35.70 9.93 15.86
C SER A 725 36.03 11.39 15.53
N GLY A 726 37.04 11.97 16.16
CA GLY A 726 37.38 13.38 15.97
C GLY A 726 36.59 14.35 16.86
N SER A 727 36.31 15.56 16.40
CA SER A 727 35.59 16.62 17.13
C SER A 727 34.19 16.83 16.58
N MET A 728 33.22 17.06 17.49
CA MET A 728 31.83 17.41 17.11
C MET A 728 31.51 18.88 17.33
N ASN A 729 32.53 19.71 17.62
CA ASN A 729 32.35 21.10 17.88
C ASN A 729 32.34 21.91 16.57
N LEU A 730 31.20 22.44 16.19
CA LEU A 730 30.96 23.23 14.97
C LEU A 730 31.06 24.76 15.19
N ALA A 731 31.63 25.22 16.30
CA ALA A 731 31.76 26.64 16.58
C ALA A 731 32.72 27.38 15.59
N ASP A 732 33.72 26.65 15.07
CA ASP A 732 34.69 27.24 14.13
C ASP A 732 34.08 27.30 12.70
N PRO A 733 34.48 28.31 11.89
CA PRO A 733 34.07 28.37 10.50
C PRO A 733 34.80 27.32 9.64
N ASN A 734 34.20 26.96 8.51
CA ASN A 734 34.74 26.03 7.51
C ASN A 734 35.03 24.63 8.05
N VAL A 735 34.15 24.12 8.92
CA VAL A 735 34.18 22.75 9.43
C VAL A 735 32.84 22.07 9.26
N PHE A 736 32.90 20.75 9.15
CA PHE A 736 31.70 19.89 9.12
C PHE A 736 31.97 18.55 9.77
N VAL A 737 30.89 17.86 10.13
CA VAL A 737 30.91 16.47 10.60
C VAL A 737 30.01 15.63 9.73
N ALA A 738 30.31 14.33 9.61
CA ALA A 738 29.58 13.44 8.73
C ALA A 738 29.30 12.08 9.39
N PHE A 739 28.25 11.41 8.92
CA PHE A 739 28.00 10.02 9.21
C PHE A 739 29.14 9.14 8.65
N ASP A 740 29.67 8.23 9.43
CA ASP A 740 30.88 7.48 9.13
C ASP A 740 30.77 6.69 7.84
N ASP A 741 29.70 5.90 7.65
CA ASP A 741 29.46 5.15 6.42
C ASP A 741 29.28 6.08 5.19
N TYR A 742 28.68 7.26 5.37
CA TYR A 742 28.55 8.23 4.29
C TYR A 742 29.91 8.82 3.91
N ALA A 743 30.70 9.20 4.89
CA ALA A 743 32.07 9.68 4.68
C ALA A 743 32.91 8.61 3.97
N HIS A 744 32.84 7.36 4.39
CA HIS A 744 33.51 6.24 3.74
C HIS A 744 33.07 6.02 2.30
N LYS A 745 31.76 6.07 1.98
CA LYS A 745 31.21 5.97 0.62
C LYS A 745 31.72 7.09 -0.28
N GLN A 746 31.91 8.29 0.25
CA GLN A 746 32.46 9.42 -0.48
C GLN A 746 34.01 9.41 -0.51
N GLY A 747 34.66 8.52 0.22
CA GLY A 747 36.13 8.43 0.31
C GLY A 747 36.77 9.49 1.21
N TRP A 748 35.97 10.13 2.09
CA TRP A 748 36.48 11.20 2.98
C TRP A 748 37.09 10.63 4.26
N LYS A 749 38.09 11.32 4.78
CA LYS A 749 38.73 11.03 6.06
C LYS A 749 38.74 12.26 6.93
N VAL A 750 38.71 12.06 8.25
CA VAL A 750 38.85 13.15 9.20
C VAL A 750 40.16 13.95 8.92
N GLY A 751 40.01 15.24 8.67
CA GLY A 751 41.08 16.12 8.26
C GLY A 751 41.01 16.58 6.81
N ASP A 752 40.25 15.91 5.95
CA ASP A 752 40.13 16.29 4.53
C ASP A 752 39.34 17.57 4.33
N MET A 753 39.74 18.35 3.31
CA MET A 753 39.00 19.51 2.83
C MET A 753 38.04 19.09 1.73
N VAL A 754 36.79 19.42 1.88
CA VAL A 754 35.70 19.03 0.96
C VAL A 754 34.97 20.29 0.48
N PRO A 755 34.73 20.44 -0.82
CA PRO A 755 34.02 21.60 -1.33
C PRO A 755 32.56 21.60 -0.88
N VAL A 756 32.09 22.71 -0.37
CA VAL A 756 30.68 23.02 -0.17
C VAL A 756 30.17 23.62 -1.47
N LYS A 757 29.15 23.00 -2.05
CA LYS A 757 28.62 23.35 -3.36
C LYS A 757 27.25 24.01 -3.24
N ASN A 758 26.94 24.88 -4.17
CA ASN A 758 25.59 25.37 -4.35
C ASN A 758 24.68 24.28 -5.02
N LEU A 759 23.41 24.57 -5.17
CA LEU A 759 22.47 23.63 -5.80
C LEU A 759 22.73 23.41 -7.30
N ALA A 760 23.54 24.25 -7.95
CA ALA A 760 23.97 24.09 -9.33
C ALA A 760 25.24 23.24 -9.47
N GLY A 761 25.93 22.96 -8.35
CA GLY A 761 27.13 22.16 -8.31
C GLY A 761 28.43 22.97 -8.28
N ASP A 762 28.36 24.28 -8.22
CA ASP A 762 29.56 25.16 -8.13
C ASP A 762 30.09 25.23 -6.70
N ASP A 763 31.38 25.29 -6.57
CA ASP A 763 32.07 25.39 -5.27
C ASP A 763 31.89 26.79 -4.63
N VAL A 764 31.34 26.81 -3.42
CA VAL A 764 31.11 28.05 -2.64
C VAL A 764 32.26 28.32 -1.67
N VAL A 765 32.63 27.30 -0.91
CA VAL A 765 33.69 27.34 0.10
C VAL A 765 34.19 25.93 0.35
N GLU A 766 35.43 25.77 0.82
CA GLU A 766 35.94 24.50 1.32
C GLU A 766 35.71 24.38 2.82
N ALA A 767 35.25 23.20 3.26
CA ALA A 767 35.09 22.90 4.67
C ALA A 767 35.87 21.64 5.06
N LYS A 768 36.43 21.62 6.25
CA LYS A 768 37.21 20.50 6.79
C LYS A 768 36.34 19.52 7.54
N LEU A 769 36.46 18.26 7.21
CA LEU A 769 35.84 17.17 8.00
C LEU A 769 36.58 17.05 9.33
N ILE A 770 35.92 17.40 10.45
CA ILE A 770 36.58 17.43 11.78
C ILE A 770 36.22 16.19 12.59
N GLY A 771 35.17 15.46 12.24
CA GLY A 771 34.77 14.23 12.95
C GLY A 771 33.69 13.47 12.22
N THR A 772 33.57 12.18 12.58
CA THR A 772 32.52 11.29 12.11
C THR A 772 31.74 10.71 13.29
N TYR A 773 30.48 10.29 13.05
CA TYR A 773 29.57 9.70 14.02
C TYR A 773 28.84 8.51 13.38
N GLU A 774 28.37 7.55 14.20
CA GLU A 774 27.45 6.52 13.73
C GLU A 774 26.09 7.13 13.34
N GLU A 775 25.29 6.40 12.55
CA GLU A 775 24.02 6.86 12.01
C GLU A 775 23.15 7.54 13.08
N ASN A 776 22.81 8.80 12.85
CA ASN A 776 21.86 9.55 13.66
C ASN A 776 20.84 10.23 12.76
N GLN A 777 19.60 9.73 12.76
CA GLN A 777 18.54 10.22 11.87
C GLN A 777 18.00 11.61 12.23
N VAL A 778 18.37 12.16 13.38
CA VAL A 778 17.99 13.53 13.75
C VAL A 778 18.78 14.54 12.92
N ILE A 779 20.08 14.27 12.72
CA ILE A 779 20.98 15.17 12.02
C ILE A 779 21.35 14.72 10.59
N GLY A 780 21.03 13.49 10.20
CA GLY A 780 21.27 12.97 8.85
C GLY A 780 22.75 12.71 8.55
N ASP A 781 23.12 12.83 7.27
CA ASP A 781 24.43 12.38 6.77
C ASP A 781 25.56 13.39 7.02
N VAL A 782 25.25 14.71 7.00
CA VAL A 782 26.25 15.79 7.10
C VAL A 782 25.67 16.96 7.89
N VAL A 783 26.46 17.50 8.81
CA VAL A 783 26.16 18.75 9.51
C VAL A 783 27.33 19.73 9.32
N LEU A 784 27.05 20.87 8.70
CA LEU A 784 28.00 21.92 8.45
C LEU A 784 27.95 22.99 9.59
N SER A 785 29.05 23.65 9.87
CA SER A 785 29.05 24.76 10.82
C SER A 785 28.21 25.94 10.31
N ALA A 786 27.38 26.51 11.18
CA ALA A 786 26.58 27.69 10.87
C ALA A 786 27.44 28.91 10.55
N SER A 787 28.61 29.02 11.19
CA SER A 787 29.56 30.08 10.92
C SER A 787 30.22 30.00 9.53
N THR A 788 30.28 28.82 8.92
CA THR A 788 30.68 28.65 7.51
C THR A 788 29.70 29.35 6.59
N VAL A 789 28.42 29.14 6.83
CA VAL A 789 27.35 29.68 6.00
C VAL A 789 27.19 31.19 6.20
N ALA A 790 27.40 31.68 7.42
CA ALA A 790 27.30 33.11 7.74
C ALA A 790 28.19 34.00 6.88
N ASN A 791 29.32 33.46 6.38
CA ASN A 791 30.26 34.17 5.51
C ASN A 791 30.01 33.95 4.01
N THR A 792 28.90 33.29 3.66
CA THR A 792 28.52 33.03 2.27
C THR A 792 27.27 33.83 1.88
N PRO A 793 27.02 33.99 0.58
CA PRO A 793 25.76 34.58 0.11
C PRO A 793 24.48 33.91 0.62
N TYR A 794 24.57 32.63 1.03
CA TYR A 794 23.46 31.82 1.50
C TYR A 794 23.09 32.06 2.98
N ALA A 795 23.77 32.95 3.68
CA ALA A 795 23.45 33.31 5.07
C ALA A 795 21.99 33.77 5.25
N ARG A 796 21.45 34.51 4.26
CA ARG A 796 20.05 34.97 4.27
C ARG A 796 19.03 33.88 4.00
N GLU A 797 19.45 32.77 3.41
CA GLU A 797 18.58 31.60 3.14
C GLU A 797 18.64 30.55 4.25
N GLN A 798 19.42 30.85 5.30
CA GLN A 798 19.47 30.00 6.48
C GLN A 798 18.14 30.03 7.21
N VAL A 799 17.47 28.86 7.32
CA VAL A 799 16.17 28.73 7.96
C VAL A 799 16.34 27.90 9.22
N LEU A 800 16.19 28.52 10.39
CA LEU A 800 16.19 27.80 11.67
C LEU A 800 14.90 26.96 11.77
N THR A 801 15.04 25.63 11.90
CA THR A 801 13.93 24.69 11.87
C THR A 801 13.61 24.06 13.21
N TRP A 802 14.62 23.82 14.04
CA TRP A 802 14.43 23.38 15.42
C TRP A 802 15.55 23.85 16.34
N LEU A 803 15.21 23.96 17.61
CA LEU A 803 16.09 24.39 18.68
C LEU A 803 16.09 23.31 19.77
N MET A 804 17.25 22.83 20.14
CA MET A 804 17.42 21.86 21.22
C MET A 804 17.90 22.57 22.49
N VAL A 805 17.22 22.31 23.60
CA VAL A 805 17.47 23.01 24.88
C VAL A 805 17.79 21.98 25.96
N VAL A 806 18.90 22.19 26.65
CA VAL A 806 19.33 21.47 27.85
C VAL A 806 19.19 22.39 29.04
N GLY A 807 18.54 21.93 30.12
CA GLY A 807 18.42 22.71 31.35
C GLY A 807 19.75 22.83 32.10
N ASN A 808 19.93 23.94 32.80
CA ASN A 808 21.11 24.18 33.61
C ASN A 808 21.07 23.49 35.00
N GLY A 809 19.98 22.78 35.31
CA GLY A 809 19.75 22.07 36.56
C GLY A 809 19.28 22.94 37.73
N GLU A 810 19.10 24.25 37.54
CA GLU A 810 18.62 25.15 38.60
C GLU A 810 17.13 25.03 38.87
N VAL A 811 16.35 24.60 37.86
CA VAL A 811 14.91 24.40 37.94
C VAL A 811 14.55 22.96 37.58
N SER A 812 13.38 22.49 38.02
CA SER A 812 12.89 21.16 37.58
C SER A 812 12.58 21.19 36.08
N LYS A 813 12.54 19.98 35.48
CA LYS A 813 12.19 19.86 34.05
C LYS A 813 10.81 20.43 33.75
N GLU A 814 9.83 20.16 34.61
CA GLU A 814 8.48 20.68 34.48
C GLU A 814 8.43 22.21 34.55
N GLN A 815 9.24 22.81 35.47
CA GLN A 815 9.35 24.26 35.57
C GLN A 815 10.03 24.85 34.35
N LEU A 816 11.08 24.22 33.83
CA LEU A 816 11.75 24.63 32.60
C LEU A 816 10.78 24.58 31.42
N ARG A 817 9.96 23.53 31.31
CA ARG A 817 8.91 23.45 30.29
C ARG A 817 7.93 24.60 30.38
N ALA A 818 7.43 24.90 31.58
CA ALA A 818 6.49 26.01 31.78
C ALA A 818 7.14 27.38 31.41
N ASN A 819 8.41 27.58 31.79
CA ASN A 819 9.15 28.77 31.43
C ASN A 819 9.35 28.92 29.91
N LEU A 820 9.74 27.82 29.22
CA LEU A 820 9.87 27.80 27.78
C LEU A 820 8.53 28.05 27.08
N GLN A 821 7.44 27.41 27.52
CA GLN A 821 6.12 27.66 26.97
C GLN A 821 5.66 29.11 27.15
N ALA A 822 5.97 29.73 28.28
CA ALA A 822 5.68 31.14 28.51
C ALA A 822 6.52 32.05 27.60
N ALA A 823 7.80 31.75 27.40
CA ALA A 823 8.69 32.52 26.54
C ALA A 823 8.25 32.51 25.06
N VAL A 824 7.72 31.42 24.60
CA VAL A 824 7.25 31.24 23.21
C VAL A 824 5.74 31.38 23.02
N ALA A 825 5.00 31.78 24.05
CA ALA A 825 3.53 31.85 24.01
C ALA A 825 3.01 32.80 22.91
N ASP A 826 3.75 33.82 22.58
CA ASP A 826 3.43 34.78 21.51
C ASP A 826 3.66 34.18 20.10
N TYR A 827 4.48 33.14 20.00
CA TYR A 827 4.89 32.51 18.74
C TYR A 827 4.13 31.21 18.53
N LEU A 828 2.97 31.28 17.86
CA LEU A 828 2.11 30.13 17.58
C LEU A 828 2.79 29.04 16.70
N VAL A 829 3.89 29.42 16.07
CA VAL A 829 4.71 28.55 15.21
C VAL A 829 5.74 27.73 15.99
N VAL A 830 5.83 27.91 17.31
CA VAL A 830 6.82 27.21 18.13
C VAL A 830 6.12 26.34 19.17
N GLN A 831 6.40 25.06 19.13
CA GLN A 831 5.92 24.08 20.11
C GLN A 831 7.10 23.61 20.96
N VAL A 832 6.88 23.50 22.27
CA VAL A 832 7.85 22.94 23.22
C VAL A 832 7.49 21.49 23.46
N GLN A 833 8.30 20.60 22.98
CA GLN A 833 8.11 19.13 23.05
C GLN A 833 9.20 18.49 23.89
N ASP A 834 8.83 17.50 24.72
CA ASP A 834 9.82 16.61 25.31
C ASP A 834 10.28 15.55 24.29
N ARG A 835 11.30 14.75 24.66
CA ARG A 835 11.86 13.72 23.79
C ARG A 835 10.80 12.71 23.32
N GLN A 836 9.86 12.33 24.20
CA GLN A 836 8.85 11.32 23.90
C GLN A 836 7.76 11.89 22.99
N GLU A 837 7.36 13.12 23.19
CA GLU A 837 6.41 13.84 22.33
C GLU A 837 6.97 14.04 20.93
N TYR A 838 8.24 14.48 20.83
CA TYR A 838 8.92 14.64 19.54
C TYR A 838 9.08 13.32 18.80
N ALA A 839 9.49 12.24 19.49
CA ALA A 839 9.55 10.89 18.93
C ALA A 839 8.18 10.37 18.50
N GLY A 840 7.14 10.62 19.31
CA GLY A 840 5.78 10.20 19.06
C GLY A 840 5.18 10.85 17.82
N GLU A 841 5.44 12.14 17.59
CA GLU A 841 4.97 12.84 16.40
C GLU A 841 5.61 12.30 15.12
N ARG A 842 6.92 12.01 15.13
CA ARG A 842 7.62 11.38 14.00
C ARG A 842 7.10 9.95 13.74
N ALA A 843 6.83 9.17 14.79
CA ALA A 843 6.27 7.83 14.67
C ALA A 843 4.80 7.82 14.20
N ALA A 844 4.06 8.91 14.38
CA ALA A 844 2.65 9.00 13.96
C ALA A 844 2.47 8.89 12.45
N MET A 845 3.42 9.39 11.65
CA MET A 845 3.44 9.22 10.19
C MET A 845 3.49 7.74 9.79
N ILE A 846 4.31 6.95 10.48
CA ILE A 846 4.46 5.52 10.23
C ILE A 846 3.17 4.79 10.57
N ASN A 847 2.53 5.15 11.69
CA ASN A 847 1.25 4.56 12.10
C ASN A 847 0.18 4.70 11.01
N GLN A 848 0.14 5.82 10.31
CA GLN A 848 -0.81 6.05 9.24
C GLN A 848 -0.61 5.09 8.06
N MET A 849 0.63 4.86 7.63
CA MET A 849 0.94 3.86 6.60
C MET A 849 0.57 2.44 7.07
N LEU A 850 0.81 2.14 8.35
CA LEU A 850 0.50 0.83 8.93
C LEU A 850 -1.00 0.54 8.99
N TYR A 851 -1.88 1.53 9.19
CA TYR A 851 -3.32 1.33 9.16
C TYR A 851 -3.81 0.85 7.79
N ILE A 852 -3.24 1.36 6.71
CA ILE A 852 -3.54 0.89 5.34
C ILE A 852 -3.12 -0.57 5.18
N LEU A 853 -1.93 -0.92 5.67
CA LEU A 853 -1.43 -2.29 5.64
C LEU A 853 -2.29 -3.24 6.47
N TYR A 854 -2.70 -2.84 7.66
CA TYR A 854 -3.58 -3.65 8.52
C TYR A 854 -4.98 -3.84 7.90
N ALA A 855 -5.51 -2.85 7.20
CA ALA A 855 -6.78 -2.99 6.47
C ALA A 855 -6.68 -4.05 5.35
N LEU A 856 -5.58 -4.06 4.61
CA LEU A 856 -5.32 -5.09 3.59
C LEU A 856 -5.11 -6.48 4.21
N LEU A 857 -4.42 -6.55 5.36
CA LEU A 857 -4.21 -7.80 6.10
C LEU A 857 -5.53 -8.39 6.63
N ALA A 858 -6.47 -7.56 7.07
CA ALA A 858 -7.77 -8.00 7.53
C ALA A 858 -8.50 -8.82 6.45
N LEU A 859 -8.37 -8.43 5.19
CA LEU A 859 -8.92 -9.20 4.07
C LEU A 859 -8.27 -10.59 3.94
N SER A 860 -6.95 -10.71 4.12
CA SER A 860 -6.25 -12.01 4.09
C SER A 860 -6.75 -12.94 5.19
N VAL A 861 -7.00 -12.41 6.39
CA VAL A 861 -7.60 -13.17 7.50
C VAL A 861 -9.01 -13.63 7.18
N LEU A 862 -9.80 -12.79 6.50
CA LEU A 862 -11.16 -13.14 6.05
C LEU A 862 -11.12 -14.29 5.03
N VAL A 863 -10.22 -14.25 4.05
CA VAL A 863 -10.00 -15.32 3.07
C VAL A 863 -9.61 -16.63 3.78
N ALA A 864 -8.68 -16.55 4.73
CA ALA A 864 -8.26 -17.71 5.53
C ALA A 864 -9.42 -18.31 6.35
N THR A 865 -10.24 -17.47 6.95
CA THR A 865 -11.45 -17.88 7.71
C THR A 865 -12.43 -18.65 6.81
N LEU A 866 -12.71 -18.12 5.62
CA LEU A 866 -13.60 -18.78 4.65
C LEU A 866 -13.00 -20.11 4.15
N GLY A 867 -11.68 -20.20 4.02
CA GLY A 867 -10.98 -21.46 3.73
C GLY A 867 -11.22 -22.52 4.80
N ILE A 868 -11.16 -22.15 6.07
CA ILE A 868 -11.47 -23.05 7.20
C ILE A 868 -12.95 -23.48 7.17
N VAL A 869 -13.88 -22.53 7.00
CA VAL A 869 -15.33 -22.81 6.90
C VAL A 869 -15.61 -23.83 5.79
N ASN A 870 -15.04 -23.62 4.61
CA ASN A 870 -15.18 -24.52 3.47
C ASN A 870 -14.70 -25.95 3.79
N THR A 871 -13.49 -26.05 4.34
CA THR A 871 -12.89 -27.36 4.65
C THR A 871 -13.62 -28.07 5.80
N LEU A 872 -14.10 -27.34 6.81
CA LEU A 872 -14.89 -27.89 7.91
C LEU A 872 -16.27 -28.35 7.45
N ALA A 873 -16.94 -27.58 6.60
CA ALA A 873 -18.23 -27.96 6.03
C ALA A 873 -18.12 -29.30 5.32
N LEU A 874 -17.03 -29.49 4.64
CA LEU A 874 -16.68 -30.70 3.96
C LEU A 874 -16.43 -31.86 4.89
N ASN A 875 -15.61 -31.64 5.92
CA ASN A 875 -15.33 -32.62 6.94
C ASN A 875 -16.62 -33.21 7.56
N VAL A 876 -17.60 -32.34 7.77
CA VAL A 876 -18.92 -32.77 8.30
C VAL A 876 -19.67 -33.68 7.30
N ILE A 877 -19.58 -33.36 5.99
CA ILE A 877 -20.25 -34.16 4.96
C ILE A 877 -19.62 -35.56 4.84
N GLU A 878 -18.29 -35.64 4.84
CA GLU A 878 -17.56 -36.92 4.75
C GLU A 878 -17.76 -37.83 5.97
N ARG A 879 -17.92 -37.21 7.15
CA ARG A 879 -18.10 -37.97 8.42
C ARG A 879 -19.58 -38.12 8.80
N ARG A 880 -20.51 -38.00 7.82
CA ARG A 880 -21.95 -38.07 8.08
C ARG A 880 -22.33 -39.39 8.76
N GLN A 881 -21.77 -40.51 8.32
CA GLN A 881 -22.01 -41.84 8.91
C GLN A 881 -21.45 -41.93 10.35
N GLU A 882 -20.20 -41.48 10.58
CA GLU A 882 -19.65 -41.47 11.94
C GLU A 882 -20.48 -40.61 12.90
N ILE A 883 -20.91 -39.42 12.45
CA ILE A 883 -21.79 -38.54 13.22
C ILE A 883 -23.15 -39.17 13.48
N GLY A 884 -23.68 -39.89 12.47
CA GLY A 884 -24.91 -40.64 12.61
C GLY A 884 -24.83 -41.78 13.64
N MET A 885 -23.73 -42.55 13.62
CA MET A 885 -23.48 -43.59 14.61
C MET A 885 -23.31 -42.99 16.03
N LEU A 886 -22.56 -41.91 16.19
CA LEU A 886 -22.40 -41.22 17.46
C LEU A 886 -23.75 -40.75 18.03
N ARG A 887 -24.67 -40.31 17.16
CA ARG A 887 -26.01 -39.94 17.55
C ARG A 887 -26.89 -41.12 17.91
N ALA A 888 -26.75 -42.24 17.17
CA ALA A 888 -27.45 -43.49 17.46
C ALA A 888 -27.06 -44.07 18.84
N VAL A 889 -25.78 -43.96 19.21
CA VAL A 889 -25.24 -44.32 20.54
C VAL A 889 -25.65 -43.35 21.65
N GLY A 890 -26.39 -42.26 21.33
CA GLY A 890 -26.94 -41.33 22.34
C GLY A 890 -26.22 -40.00 22.50
N MET A 891 -25.34 -39.64 21.59
CA MET A 891 -24.67 -38.32 21.65
C MET A 891 -25.66 -37.18 21.36
N GLN A 892 -25.75 -36.21 22.24
CA GLN A 892 -26.66 -35.05 22.12
C GLN A 892 -26.20 -34.08 21.02
N ARG A 893 -27.14 -33.34 20.43
CA ARG A 893 -26.86 -32.32 19.42
C ARG A 893 -25.89 -31.21 19.92
N ARG A 894 -25.96 -30.84 21.20
CA ARG A 894 -25.03 -29.91 21.82
C ARG A 894 -23.61 -30.46 21.90
N GLN A 895 -23.45 -31.74 22.19
CA GLN A 895 -22.14 -32.41 22.27
C GLN A 895 -21.49 -32.52 20.89
N ILE A 896 -22.26 -32.78 19.81
CA ILE A 896 -21.73 -32.78 18.44
C ILE A 896 -21.30 -31.39 17.99
N ARG A 897 -22.10 -30.33 18.30
CA ARG A 897 -21.66 -28.94 18.03
C ARG A 897 -20.36 -28.64 18.76
N LEU A 898 -20.29 -28.95 20.04
CA LEU A 898 -19.10 -28.74 20.86
C LEU A 898 -17.88 -29.51 20.32
N LEU A 899 -18.05 -30.77 19.91
CA LEU A 899 -17.02 -31.61 19.33
C LEU A 899 -16.40 -30.93 18.10
N ILE A 900 -17.23 -30.51 17.13
CA ILE A 900 -16.78 -29.87 15.90
C ILE A 900 -16.15 -28.49 16.19
N THR A 901 -16.72 -27.72 17.14
CA THR A 901 -16.15 -26.42 17.53
C THR A 901 -14.76 -26.59 18.16
N ILE A 902 -14.57 -27.55 19.07
CA ILE A 902 -13.25 -27.83 19.68
C ILE A 902 -12.27 -28.29 18.60
N GLU A 903 -12.66 -29.17 17.69
CA GLU A 903 -11.84 -29.62 16.58
C GLU A 903 -11.41 -28.43 15.70
N SER A 904 -12.32 -27.51 15.37
CA SER A 904 -12.04 -26.31 14.60
C SER A 904 -11.06 -25.36 15.32
N VAL A 905 -11.27 -25.13 16.61
CA VAL A 905 -10.39 -24.28 17.43
C VAL A 905 -8.97 -24.89 17.52
N GLN A 906 -8.86 -26.21 17.65
CA GLN A 906 -7.54 -26.89 17.65
C GLN A 906 -6.82 -26.71 16.33
N ILE A 907 -7.53 -26.81 15.19
CA ILE A 907 -6.98 -26.60 13.85
C ILE A 907 -6.55 -25.15 13.67
N ALA A 908 -7.36 -24.19 14.12
CA ALA A 908 -7.07 -22.77 14.02
C ALA A 908 -5.84 -22.37 14.87
N LEU A 909 -5.77 -22.84 16.12
CA LEU A 909 -4.62 -22.60 17.00
C LEU A 909 -3.34 -23.26 16.48
N PHE A 910 -3.44 -24.45 15.89
CA PHE A 910 -2.31 -25.09 15.22
C PHE A 910 -1.81 -24.25 14.04
N GLY A 911 -2.73 -23.78 13.18
CA GLY A 911 -2.39 -22.90 12.05
C GLY A 911 -1.74 -21.60 12.52
N ALA A 912 -2.26 -20.99 13.58
CA ALA A 912 -1.72 -19.79 14.19
C ALA A 912 -0.32 -20.01 14.78
N ALA A 913 -0.11 -21.09 15.52
CA ALA A 913 1.20 -21.39 16.13
C ALA A 913 2.28 -21.57 15.07
N VAL A 914 1.97 -22.36 14.01
CA VAL A 914 2.91 -22.55 12.88
C VAL A 914 3.09 -21.25 12.11
N GLY A 915 2.01 -20.49 11.88
CA GLY A 915 2.05 -19.21 11.17
C GLY A 915 2.90 -18.16 11.89
N ILE A 916 2.75 -18.03 13.20
CA ILE A 916 3.58 -17.15 14.04
C ILE A 916 5.05 -17.57 13.93
N GLY A 917 5.36 -18.87 14.08
CA GLY A 917 6.73 -19.36 13.97
C GLY A 917 7.38 -19.04 12.62
N VAL A 918 6.67 -19.27 11.53
CA VAL A 918 7.12 -18.95 10.16
C VAL A 918 7.26 -17.43 9.97
N GLY A 919 6.25 -16.68 10.42
CA GLY A 919 6.22 -15.22 10.27
C GLY A 919 7.34 -14.53 11.05
N VAL A 920 7.66 -15.01 12.27
CA VAL A 920 8.79 -14.49 13.04
C VAL A 920 10.12 -14.80 12.34
N GLY A 921 10.28 -16.02 11.80
CA GLY A 921 11.50 -16.38 11.07
C GLY A 921 11.71 -15.55 9.80
N LEU A 922 10.67 -15.37 9.00
CA LEU A 922 10.72 -14.56 7.78
C LEU A 922 10.88 -13.07 8.09
N GLY A 923 10.15 -12.57 9.10
CA GLY A 923 10.25 -11.18 9.57
C GLY A 923 11.65 -10.86 10.06
N TRP A 924 12.27 -11.78 10.81
CA TRP A 924 13.65 -11.64 11.25
C TRP A 924 14.63 -11.55 10.07
N ALA A 925 14.51 -12.46 9.10
CA ALA A 925 15.37 -12.44 7.91
C ALA A 925 15.22 -11.17 7.09
N PHE A 926 13.97 -10.72 6.88
CA PHE A 926 13.67 -9.52 6.12
C PHE A 926 14.19 -8.25 6.82
N LEU A 927 13.98 -8.12 8.14
CA LEU A 927 14.48 -6.98 8.91
C LEU A 927 16.01 -6.91 8.93
N LYS A 928 16.69 -8.07 8.99
CA LYS A 928 18.15 -8.10 8.91
C LYS A 928 18.71 -7.66 7.54
N VAL A 929 17.98 -7.88 6.46
CA VAL A 929 18.35 -7.34 5.13
C VAL A 929 18.14 -5.83 5.09
N LEU A 930 17.05 -5.32 5.70
CA LEU A 930 16.74 -3.90 5.75
C LEU A 930 17.51 -3.12 6.82
N ALA A 931 18.30 -3.79 7.65
CA ALA A 931 19.10 -3.12 8.68
C ALA A 931 20.11 -2.11 8.09
N GLY A 932 20.58 -2.35 6.85
CA GLY A 932 21.43 -1.41 6.11
C GLY A 932 20.70 -0.19 5.55
N GLU A 933 19.38 -0.15 5.62
CA GLU A 933 18.52 0.96 5.18
C GLU A 933 17.93 1.73 6.37
N GLY A 934 18.60 1.71 7.52
CA GLY A 934 18.20 2.45 8.72
C GLY A 934 17.16 1.76 9.63
N LEU A 935 16.82 0.48 9.39
CA LEU A 935 15.91 -0.30 10.23
C LEU A 935 16.68 -1.19 11.21
N SER A 936 17.43 -0.58 12.14
CA SER A 936 18.32 -1.26 13.07
C SER A 936 17.61 -2.06 14.16
N ALA A 937 16.44 -1.61 14.63
CA ALA A 937 15.71 -2.26 15.71
C ALA A 937 15.01 -3.53 15.26
N LEU A 938 15.29 -4.65 15.95
CA LEU A 938 14.59 -5.91 15.77
C LEU A 938 13.60 -6.12 16.91
N VAL A 939 12.32 -5.88 16.67
CA VAL A 939 11.26 -6.01 17.67
C VAL A 939 10.30 -7.13 17.33
N ILE A 940 10.11 -8.06 18.27
CA ILE A 940 9.06 -9.06 18.20
C ILE A 940 7.87 -8.56 19.02
N PRO A 941 6.73 -8.24 18.38
CA PRO A 941 5.57 -7.65 19.08
C PRO A 941 4.76 -8.72 19.82
N TRP A 942 5.29 -9.28 20.92
CA TRP A 942 4.68 -10.35 21.69
C TRP A 942 3.21 -10.11 22.08
N PRO A 943 2.79 -8.88 22.51
CA PRO A 943 1.39 -8.61 22.79
C PRO A 943 0.49 -8.79 21.56
N GLN A 944 0.92 -8.31 20.38
CA GLN A 944 0.16 -8.47 19.14
C GLN A 944 0.07 -9.93 18.72
N LEU A 945 1.17 -10.70 18.83
CA LEU A 945 1.19 -12.13 18.55
C LEU A 945 0.27 -12.91 19.50
N GLY A 946 0.21 -12.53 20.77
CA GLY A 946 -0.72 -13.08 21.76
C GLY A 946 -2.18 -12.83 21.38
N TRP A 947 -2.51 -11.59 20.98
CA TRP A 947 -3.84 -11.24 20.47
C TRP A 947 -4.21 -11.99 19.20
N MET A 948 -3.27 -12.13 18.25
CA MET A 948 -3.48 -12.90 17.02
C MET A 948 -3.74 -14.38 17.30
N PHE A 949 -2.99 -14.97 18.23
CA PHE A 949 -3.21 -16.35 18.66
C PHE A 949 -4.59 -16.52 19.29
N GLY A 950 -5.02 -15.61 20.17
CA GLY A 950 -6.35 -15.58 20.76
C GLY A 950 -7.45 -15.36 19.72
N ALA A 951 -7.27 -14.42 18.79
CA ALA A 951 -8.20 -14.15 17.71
C ALA A 951 -8.37 -15.37 16.79
N SER A 952 -7.30 -16.16 16.58
CA SER A 952 -7.40 -17.39 15.79
C SER A 952 -8.33 -18.42 16.42
N ALA A 953 -8.41 -18.49 17.76
CA ALA A 953 -9.40 -19.32 18.44
C ALA A 953 -10.83 -18.83 18.16
N VAL A 954 -11.06 -17.53 18.17
CA VAL A 954 -12.36 -16.92 17.81
C VAL A 954 -12.72 -17.21 16.35
N VAL A 955 -11.77 -17.09 15.44
CA VAL A 955 -11.92 -17.48 14.03
C VAL A 955 -12.31 -18.95 13.93
N GLY A 956 -11.67 -19.83 14.69
CA GLY A 956 -12.02 -21.26 14.73
C GLY A 956 -13.47 -21.52 15.21
N VAL A 957 -13.94 -20.77 16.22
CA VAL A 957 -15.33 -20.86 16.67
C VAL A 957 -16.30 -20.38 15.58
N ILE A 958 -16.04 -19.21 14.98
CA ILE A 958 -16.90 -18.63 13.93
C ILE A 958 -16.97 -19.58 12.72
N ALA A 959 -15.84 -20.12 12.29
CA ALA A 959 -15.76 -21.05 11.19
C ALA A 959 -16.55 -22.35 11.43
N ALA A 960 -16.65 -22.78 12.69
CA ALA A 960 -17.41 -23.97 13.06
C ALA A 960 -18.92 -23.77 13.15
N LEU A 961 -19.44 -22.55 13.35
CA LEU A 961 -20.86 -22.29 13.66
C LEU A 961 -21.82 -22.94 12.67
N TRP A 962 -21.60 -22.71 11.38
CA TRP A 962 -22.48 -23.23 10.35
C TRP A 962 -22.28 -24.75 10.10
N PRO A 963 -21.05 -25.30 9.95
CA PRO A 963 -20.83 -26.74 9.78
C PRO A 963 -21.34 -27.56 10.98
N ALA A 964 -21.02 -27.12 12.21
CA ALA A 964 -21.45 -27.79 13.43
C ALA A 964 -22.97 -27.80 13.62
N SER A 965 -23.65 -26.70 13.25
CA SER A 965 -25.11 -26.63 13.28
C SER A 965 -25.72 -27.60 12.30
N ARG A 966 -25.18 -27.73 11.08
CA ARG A 966 -25.66 -28.66 10.05
C ARG A 966 -25.41 -30.11 10.45
N ALA A 967 -24.21 -30.44 10.96
CA ALA A 967 -23.91 -31.77 11.48
C ALA A 967 -24.86 -32.22 12.60
N ALA A 968 -25.19 -31.34 13.53
CA ALA A 968 -26.10 -31.67 14.65
C ALA A 968 -27.55 -31.94 14.22
N LYS A 969 -27.96 -31.46 13.03
CA LYS A 969 -29.31 -31.67 12.48
C LYS A 969 -29.44 -32.97 11.68
N THR A 970 -28.33 -33.67 11.35
CA THR A 970 -28.35 -34.89 10.57
C THR A 970 -29.19 -36.01 11.26
N PRO A 971 -30.24 -36.60 10.64
CA PRO A 971 -31.02 -37.68 11.23
C PRO A 971 -30.15 -38.93 11.39
N PRO A 972 -30.26 -39.72 12.50
CA PRO A 972 -29.45 -40.91 12.71
C PRO A 972 -29.73 -42.00 11.67
N LEU A 973 -31.02 -42.25 11.36
CA LEU A 973 -31.44 -43.28 10.43
C LEU A 973 -30.99 -43.02 9.00
N ASP A 974 -31.10 -41.79 8.48
CA ASP A 974 -30.66 -41.38 7.15
C ASP A 974 -29.13 -41.44 6.97
N ALA A 975 -28.38 -41.37 8.06
CA ALA A 975 -26.94 -41.40 8.04
C ALA A 975 -26.35 -42.80 8.02
N ILE A 976 -27.14 -43.82 8.42
CA ILE A 976 -26.73 -45.22 8.45
C ILE A 976 -27.28 -45.97 7.21
N ALA A 977 -28.37 -45.52 6.60
CA ALA A 977 -29.01 -46.15 5.44
C ALA A 977 -28.30 -45.85 4.09
N HIS A 978 -27.33 -44.98 4.06
CA HIS A 978 -26.43 -44.64 2.93
C HIS A 978 -25.02 -45.03 3.26
#